data_02c92168e9e00591ce1883b546911b71
#
_entry.id   02c92168e9e00591ce1883b546911b71
#
_cell.length_a   1.000
_cell.length_b   1.000
_cell.length_c   1.000
_cell.angle_alpha   90.00
_cell.angle_beta   90.00
_cell.angle_gamma   90.00
#
_symmetry.space_group_name_H-M   'P 1'
#
loop_
_entity.id
_entity.type
_entity.pdbx_description
1 polymer ?
#
loop_
_entity_poly.entity_id
_entity_poly.type
_entity_poly.pdbx_seq_one_letter_code
_entity_poly.pdbx_strand_id
1 'polypeptide(L)'
;MANYGTRYVKKKTPWGAFICLLVFFLVLGYLISGLYVCPTDLKGDYNAQFLWAATHPFQIANEKTPAWIGIGFIGWFFFVSYYMVHYRDFHSDMEHGDEDWLDPEVASRELADKDDDKNNRIVSENVKVSMKGRLSNNNMLVVGASGSFKTTSIMHQNILQFGANHVILDVKGDTQRKLGRAYEKAGYKILSLNFKNPEKSDRFNPFAWIQTESDMLRIIKSWHDAVRPIEGNTAADPFWDDAVDLKMQSVFYYVWLDAKDHGRTATFNDVMSLLALENEVVIDEMTGEETNRLSLLMKAKEREKGADYPPVRAYRKFQGKAAETEGSVSLMISAMLNICETAEVKRIFSGNDIDIREIGLGANYDRKTPVVLFLVMPDNVNTYTWIISMFYTQLFDVLVRVSDDEIKAPLPFEVQVWMDEFYAGARPADTEKLLGVIRSRNISAVIMLQSIAQAKAIFPNDKWEILMDNLATAVYLGSGPFAKSTHEFISEMLQSATADKRDDRLSYGMNQSSDLSYSKAEMKLMTPGQVKRMPPTECIVFFESRPPIYDTKAIPFDKPEYGFVAADWLKDRYKAALSLGDYEHPVETIYDPENFKYITLSREKSLESVSDQNELKRLKELAKNDPSIYELTVDERDLLYLSFGDEKKTMDEIEKIYRQTVQSADENLERIKGLALLHNVDIAALGLGEEKQTDKTEWKADSFTDFVALYWDELQQAEQEILLMAMDDGLLDDQLIRVGMSDLTEMDNIRRAFILKNKE
;
A
#
# COMPACT_ATOMS: atom_id res chain seq x y z
N MET A 1 11.45 -16.26 -32.60
CA MET A 1 12.06 -15.22 -31.71
C MET A 1 12.13 -13.95 -32.53
N ALA A 2 11.21 -13.02 -32.30
CA ALA A 2 11.31 -11.70 -32.88
C ALA A 2 12.50 -11.00 -32.20
N ASN A 3 13.44 -10.52 -32.99
CA ASN A 3 14.57 -9.73 -32.49
C ASN A 3 14.04 -8.35 -32.05
N TYR A 4 13.59 -8.24 -30.82
CA TYR A 4 13.34 -6.95 -30.21
C TYR A 4 14.69 -6.29 -29.86
N GLY A 5 14.86 -5.17 -30.38
CA GLY A 5 16.10 -4.40 -30.38
C GLY A 5 16.86 -4.68 -31.65
N THR A 6 16.72 -3.80 -32.61
CA THR A 6 17.64 -3.70 -33.74
C THR A 6 19.02 -3.45 -33.17
N ARG A 7 19.70 -4.54 -32.78
CA ARG A 7 21.13 -4.47 -32.57
C ARG A 7 21.70 -3.88 -33.84
N TYR A 8 22.31 -2.72 -33.75
CA TYR A 8 23.12 -2.16 -34.79
C TYR A 8 24.04 -3.26 -35.31
N VAL A 9 23.66 -3.88 -36.41
CA VAL A 9 24.49 -4.85 -37.10
C VAL A 9 25.29 -4.04 -38.12
N LYS A 10 26.49 -3.61 -37.73
CA LYS A 10 27.43 -3.00 -38.65
C LYS A 10 27.48 -3.87 -39.91
N LYS A 11 27.00 -3.33 -41.04
CA LYS A 11 26.98 -4.04 -42.31
C LYS A 11 28.40 -4.48 -42.61
N LYS A 12 28.65 -5.75 -42.62
CA LYS A 12 29.99 -6.30 -42.97
C LYS A 12 30.33 -5.92 -44.41
N THR A 13 31.48 -5.31 -44.60
CA THR A 13 32.02 -5.03 -45.92
C THR A 13 31.90 -6.28 -46.76
N PRO A 14 31.32 -6.25 -48.01
CA PRO A 14 31.03 -7.42 -48.77
C PRO A 14 32.30 -7.94 -49.49
N TRP A 15 33.28 -8.37 -48.70
CA TRP A 15 34.57 -8.89 -49.23
C TRP A 15 34.39 -10.02 -50.22
N GLY A 16 33.44 -10.89 -50.02
CA GLY A 16 33.13 -11.96 -50.95
C GLY A 16 32.71 -11.43 -52.33
N ALA A 17 31.87 -10.37 -52.37
CA ALA A 17 31.50 -9.73 -53.62
C ALA A 17 32.72 -9.04 -54.29
N PHE A 18 33.59 -8.40 -53.50
CA PHE A 18 34.79 -7.74 -54.03
C PHE A 18 35.79 -8.77 -54.59
N ILE A 19 35.93 -9.92 -53.98
CA ILE A 19 36.76 -11.02 -54.49
C ILE A 19 36.16 -11.57 -55.81
N CYS A 20 34.86 -11.79 -55.87
CA CYS A 20 34.22 -12.22 -57.14
C CYS A 20 34.39 -11.14 -58.24
N LEU A 21 34.28 -9.87 -57.87
CA LEU A 21 34.51 -8.77 -58.81
C LEU A 21 35.97 -8.69 -59.27
N LEU A 22 36.93 -8.93 -58.36
CA LEU A 22 38.34 -9.02 -58.70
C LEU A 22 38.58 -10.10 -59.76
N VAL A 23 38.06 -11.33 -59.52
CA VAL A 23 38.19 -12.43 -60.49
C VAL A 23 37.56 -12.04 -61.82
N PHE A 24 36.42 -11.39 -61.82
CA PHE A 24 35.77 -10.88 -63.04
C PHE A 24 36.64 -9.90 -63.81
N PHE A 25 37.24 -8.90 -63.15
CA PHE A 25 38.10 -7.90 -63.77
C PHE A 25 39.42 -8.48 -64.30
N LEU A 26 39.99 -9.48 -63.59
CA LEU A 26 41.21 -10.18 -64.02
C LEU A 26 40.89 -11.05 -65.24
N VAL A 27 39.77 -11.79 -65.24
CA VAL A 27 39.32 -12.60 -66.39
C VAL A 27 38.98 -11.69 -67.59
N LEU A 28 38.31 -10.55 -67.35
CA LEU A 28 38.05 -9.57 -68.40
C LEU A 28 39.33 -9.05 -69.03
N GLY A 29 40.32 -8.65 -68.23
CA GLY A 29 41.63 -8.23 -68.70
C GLY A 29 42.33 -9.31 -69.49
N TYR A 30 42.24 -10.57 -69.00
CA TYR A 30 42.79 -11.70 -69.72
C TYR A 30 42.11 -11.92 -71.09
N LEU A 31 40.77 -11.85 -71.18
CA LEU A 31 40.03 -11.99 -72.43
C LEU A 31 40.31 -10.82 -73.43
N ILE A 32 40.44 -9.59 -72.94
CA ILE A 32 40.83 -8.45 -73.76
C ILE A 32 42.22 -8.65 -74.36
N SER A 33 43.14 -9.23 -73.65
CA SER A 33 44.46 -9.53 -74.20
C SER A 33 44.39 -10.46 -75.41
N GLY A 34 43.35 -11.32 -75.48
CA GLY A 34 43.11 -12.20 -76.59
C GLY A 34 42.76 -11.53 -77.94
N LEU A 35 42.30 -10.27 -77.87
CA LEU A 35 42.05 -9.47 -79.06
C LEU A 35 43.29 -9.22 -79.93
N TYR A 36 44.49 -9.37 -79.33
CA TYR A 36 45.74 -9.19 -80.04
C TYR A 36 46.22 -10.49 -80.72
N VAL A 37 45.69 -11.61 -80.34
CA VAL A 37 46.11 -12.93 -80.85
C VAL A 37 45.06 -13.61 -81.72
N CYS A 38 43.88 -13.00 -81.79
CA CYS A 38 42.80 -13.59 -82.60
C CYS A 38 43.16 -13.79 -84.09
N PRO A 39 42.57 -14.78 -84.74
CA PRO A 39 42.77 -14.99 -86.18
C PRO A 39 42.53 -13.71 -87.01
N THR A 40 43.32 -13.58 -88.11
CA THR A 40 43.30 -12.42 -89.02
C THR A 40 41.93 -12.20 -89.65
N ASP A 41 41.11 -13.19 -89.82
CA ASP A 41 39.81 -13.18 -90.45
C ASP A 41 38.73 -12.49 -89.56
N LEU A 42 39.01 -12.44 -88.23
CA LEU A 42 38.13 -11.74 -87.27
C LEU A 42 38.60 -10.33 -86.92
N LYS A 43 39.69 -9.83 -87.50
CA LYS A 43 40.21 -8.51 -87.26
C LYS A 43 39.27 -7.44 -87.84
N GLY A 44 38.71 -6.61 -86.95
CA GLY A 44 37.75 -5.56 -87.29
C GLY A 44 36.35 -5.75 -86.69
N ASP A 45 35.98 -6.94 -86.24
CA ASP A 45 34.78 -7.21 -85.49
C ASP A 45 35.16 -7.54 -84.03
N TYR A 46 35.09 -6.54 -83.17
CA TYR A 46 35.44 -6.65 -81.75
C TYR A 46 34.57 -7.67 -81.00
N ASN A 47 33.30 -7.86 -81.37
CA ASN A 47 32.41 -8.84 -80.75
C ASN A 47 32.82 -10.26 -81.12
N ALA A 48 33.15 -10.51 -82.37
CA ALA A 48 33.64 -11.84 -82.83
C ALA A 48 35.00 -12.17 -82.22
N GLN A 49 35.91 -11.19 -82.10
CA GLN A 49 37.19 -11.35 -81.43
C GLN A 49 37.07 -11.69 -79.96
N PHE A 50 36.16 -11.01 -79.24
CA PHE A 50 35.92 -11.24 -77.82
C PHE A 50 35.26 -12.64 -77.61
N LEU A 51 34.30 -13.00 -78.45
CA LEU A 51 33.70 -14.32 -78.41
C LEU A 51 34.71 -15.43 -78.71
N TRP A 52 35.58 -15.21 -79.66
CA TRP A 52 36.69 -16.16 -79.94
C TRP A 52 37.61 -16.28 -78.74
N ALA A 53 38.03 -15.17 -78.11
CA ALA A 53 38.88 -15.17 -76.91
C ALA A 53 38.18 -15.94 -75.76
N ALA A 54 36.87 -15.77 -75.58
CA ALA A 54 36.12 -16.44 -74.54
C ALA A 54 35.97 -17.95 -74.76
N THR A 55 35.96 -18.40 -76.04
CA THR A 55 35.82 -19.83 -76.43
C THR A 55 37.17 -20.58 -76.53
N HIS A 56 38.33 -19.83 -76.62
CA HIS A 56 39.66 -20.38 -76.69
C HIS A 56 40.58 -19.85 -75.55
N PRO A 57 40.22 -19.95 -74.29
CA PRO A 57 40.92 -19.33 -73.16
C PRO A 57 42.37 -19.76 -73.00
N PHE A 58 42.78 -20.95 -73.47
CA PHE A 58 44.17 -21.40 -73.31
C PHE A 58 45.11 -20.94 -74.48
N GLN A 59 44.57 -20.26 -75.49
CA GLN A 59 45.34 -19.84 -76.67
C GLN A 59 45.57 -18.33 -76.72
N ILE A 60 45.01 -17.55 -75.83
CA ILE A 60 45.01 -16.12 -75.86
C ILE A 60 46.14 -15.43 -75.08
N ALA A 61 46.93 -16.22 -74.35
CA ALA A 61 48.09 -15.67 -73.59
C ALA A 61 49.17 -15.16 -74.54
N ASN A 62 49.61 -13.92 -74.32
CA ASN A 62 50.64 -13.20 -75.11
C ASN A 62 51.42 -12.25 -74.25
N GLU A 63 52.47 -11.59 -74.85
CA GLU A 63 53.34 -10.66 -74.14
C GLU A 63 52.58 -9.47 -73.48
N LYS A 64 51.41 -9.10 -74.01
CA LYS A 64 50.60 -8.01 -73.46
C LYS A 64 49.61 -8.48 -72.38
N THR A 65 49.44 -9.76 -72.16
CA THR A 65 48.53 -10.34 -71.16
C THR A 65 48.79 -9.83 -69.79
N PRO A 66 50.02 -9.74 -69.24
CA PRO A 66 50.29 -9.19 -67.90
C PRO A 66 49.83 -7.75 -67.76
N ALA A 67 50.05 -6.92 -68.83
CA ALA A 67 49.65 -5.53 -68.82
C ALA A 67 48.12 -5.36 -68.73
N TRP A 68 47.32 -6.18 -69.48
CA TRP A 68 45.88 -6.13 -69.45
C TRP A 68 45.29 -6.69 -68.17
N ILE A 69 45.90 -7.70 -67.59
CA ILE A 69 45.51 -8.20 -66.25
C ILE A 69 45.78 -7.10 -65.20
N GLY A 70 46.93 -6.37 -65.33
CA GLY A 70 47.25 -5.24 -64.49
C GLY A 70 46.23 -4.08 -64.62
N ILE A 71 45.79 -3.77 -65.86
CA ILE A 71 44.71 -2.80 -66.11
C ILE A 71 43.40 -3.27 -65.46
N GLY A 72 43.06 -4.55 -65.57
CA GLY A 72 41.93 -5.13 -64.90
C GLY A 72 41.99 -4.97 -63.38
N PHE A 73 43.15 -5.25 -62.77
CA PHE A 73 43.37 -5.06 -61.34
C PHE A 73 43.21 -3.55 -60.94
N ILE A 74 43.77 -2.64 -61.72
CA ILE A 74 43.62 -1.20 -61.51
C ILE A 74 42.16 -0.78 -61.59
N GLY A 75 41.43 -1.30 -62.60
CA GLY A 75 39.96 -1.05 -62.74
C GLY A 75 39.18 -1.56 -61.51
N TRP A 76 39.49 -2.75 -61.04
CA TRP A 76 38.91 -3.26 -59.81
C TRP A 76 39.26 -2.40 -58.61
N PHE A 77 40.53 -1.99 -58.45
CA PHE A 77 41.00 -1.18 -57.35
C PHE A 77 40.26 0.17 -57.32
N PHE A 78 40.11 0.86 -58.46
CA PHE A 78 39.35 2.09 -58.57
C PHE A 78 37.85 1.87 -58.24
N PHE A 79 37.26 0.77 -58.69
CA PHE A 79 35.87 0.45 -58.41
C PHE A 79 35.65 0.23 -56.91
N VAL A 80 36.49 -0.56 -56.27
CA VAL A 80 36.42 -0.83 -54.83
C VAL A 80 36.69 0.45 -54.05
N SER A 81 37.74 1.21 -54.45
CA SER A 81 38.03 2.50 -53.81
C SER A 81 36.88 3.48 -53.95
N TYR A 82 36.28 3.60 -55.14
CA TYR A 82 35.09 4.42 -55.37
C TYR A 82 33.92 3.96 -54.47
N TYR A 83 33.67 2.67 -54.41
CA TYR A 83 32.63 2.09 -53.53
C TYR A 83 32.91 2.39 -52.06
N MET A 84 34.12 2.17 -51.58
CA MET A 84 34.54 2.42 -50.21
C MET A 84 34.46 3.92 -49.81
N VAL A 85 34.81 4.83 -50.68
CA VAL A 85 34.72 6.28 -50.47
C VAL A 85 33.28 6.78 -50.47
N HIS A 86 32.42 6.17 -51.30
CA HIS A 86 31.04 6.58 -51.40
C HIS A 86 30.09 5.70 -50.53
N TYR A 87 30.65 4.66 -49.91
CA TYR A 87 29.91 3.86 -48.93
C TYR A 87 29.71 4.66 -47.66
N ARG A 88 28.54 5.28 -47.53
CA ARG A 88 28.14 5.88 -46.28
C ARG A 88 27.37 4.82 -45.51
N ASP A 89 27.80 4.60 -44.25
CA ASP A 89 27.11 3.78 -43.30
C ASP A 89 25.88 4.57 -42.80
N PHE A 90 24.82 4.59 -43.60
CA PHE A 90 23.58 5.20 -43.22
C PHE A 90 22.85 4.23 -42.33
N HIS A 91 22.53 4.67 -41.11
CA HIS A 91 21.51 4.05 -40.31
C HIS A 91 20.15 4.35 -40.96
N SER A 92 19.82 3.69 -42.06
CA SER A 92 18.58 3.96 -42.76
C SER A 92 17.41 3.70 -41.82
N ASP A 93 16.55 4.71 -41.66
CA ASP A 93 15.33 4.70 -40.87
C ASP A 93 15.50 4.77 -39.34
N MET A 94 16.75 5.08 -38.87
CA MET A 94 17.08 5.21 -37.44
C MET A 94 17.87 6.50 -37.12
N GLU A 95 18.03 7.40 -38.07
CA GLU A 95 18.89 8.61 -37.92
C GLU A 95 18.38 9.57 -36.85
N HIS A 96 17.06 9.57 -36.57
CA HIS A 96 16.38 10.44 -35.61
C HIS A 96 15.64 9.70 -34.52
N GLY A 97 15.76 8.36 -34.45
CA GLY A 97 15.09 7.47 -33.52
C GLY A 97 14.46 6.27 -34.23
N ASP A 98 14.28 5.22 -33.49
CA ASP A 98 13.74 3.94 -33.99
C ASP A 98 12.51 3.48 -33.19
N GLU A 99 11.89 4.37 -32.42
CA GLU A 99 10.73 4.03 -31.59
C GLU A 99 9.51 3.74 -32.46
N ASP A 100 8.76 2.71 -32.10
CA ASP A 100 7.54 2.29 -32.77
C ASP A 100 6.53 1.75 -31.75
N TRP A 101 5.27 1.62 -32.17
CA TRP A 101 4.25 1.02 -31.33
C TRP A 101 4.37 -0.51 -31.30
N LEU A 102 4.40 -1.07 -30.08
CA LEU A 102 4.30 -2.52 -29.92
C LEU A 102 2.82 -2.94 -30.05
N ASP A 103 2.58 -3.97 -30.88
CA ASP A 103 1.24 -4.54 -31.02
C ASP A 103 0.74 -5.13 -29.69
N PRO A 104 -0.46 -4.75 -29.22
CA PRO A 104 -1.02 -5.22 -27.95
C PRO A 104 -1.11 -6.76 -27.83
N GLU A 105 -1.51 -7.45 -28.91
CA GLU A 105 -1.63 -8.92 -28.90
C GLU A 105 -0.25 -9.60 -28.81
N VAL A 106 0.74 -9.02 -29.48
CA VAL A 106 2.13 -9.51 -29.41
C VAL A 106 2.65 -9.33 -27.98
N ALA A 107 2.46 -8.16 -27.39
CA ALA A 107 2.86 -7.87 -26.02
C ALA A 107 2.20 -8.83 -25.02
N SER A 108 0.89 -9.02 -25.13
CA SER A 108 0.15 -9.93 -24.25
C SER A 108 0.61 -11.39 -24.41
N ARG A 109 0.88 -11.84 -25.65
CA ARG A 109 1.39 -13.19 -25.92
C ARG A 109 2.74 -13.48 -25.29
N GLU A 110 3.59 -12.47 -25.17
CA GLU A 110 4.93 -12.60 -24.58
C GLU A 110 4.95 -12.45 -23.06
N LEU A 111 4.11 -11.56 -22.55
CA LEU A 111 4.14 -11.15 -21.16
C LEU A 111 3.18 -11.93 -20.29
N ALA A 112 2.04 -12.39 -20.81
CA ALA A 112 1.03 -13.07 -20.03
C ALA A 112 1.48 -14.47 -19.59
N ASP A 113 0.99 -14.85 -18.41
CA ASP A 113 0.96 -16.24 -17.96
C ASP A 113 -0.12 -16.98 -18.74
N LYS A 114 0.25 -18.08 -19.42
CA LYS A 114 -0.66 -18.88 -20.24
C LYS A 114 -1.28 -20.03 -19.47
N ASP A 115 -0.67 -20.38 -18.35
CA ASP A 115 -1.06 -21.55 -17.56
C ASP A 115 -2.19 -21.18 -16.59
N ASP A 116 -2.15 -19.97 -16.01
CA ASP A 116 -3.19 -19.49 -15.09
C ASP A 116 -3.45 -17.99 -15.29
N ASP A 117 -4.63 -17.67 -15.80
CA ASP A 117 -5.03 -16.27 -16.06
C ASP A 117 -5.11 -15.40 -14.78
N LYS A 118 -5.30 -16.01 -13.60
CA LYS A 118 -5.28 -15.31 -12.32
C LYS A 118 -3.94 -14.72 -11.97
N ASN A 119 -2.85 -15.25 -12.51
CA ASN A 119 -1.50 -14.72 -12.32
C ASN A 119 -1.21 -13.50 -13.19
N ASN A 120 -2.14 -13.07 -14.01
CA ASN A 120 -1.97 -11.93 -14.89
C ASN A 120 -2.50 -10.65 -14.27
N ARG A 121 -1.85 -9.54 -14.59
CA ARG A 121 -2.37 -8.19 -14.38
C ARG A 121 -2.90 -7.65 -15.70
N ILE A 122 -4.13 -7.16 -15.69
CA ILE A 122 -4.77 -6.52 -16.84
C ILE A 122 -4.36 -5.05 -16.83
N VAL A 123 -3.67 -4.60 -17.87
CA VAL A 123 -3.19 -3.21 -17.98
C VAL A 123 -3.97 -2.41 -19.05
N SER A 124 -4.56 -3.13 -20.00
CA SER A 124 -5.49 -2.60 -21.00
C SER A 124 -6.44 -3.71 -21.46
N GLU A 125 -7.34 -3.45 -22.40
CA GLU A 125 -8.31 -4.46 -22.87
C GLU A 125 -7.62 -5.69 -23.45
N ASN A 126 -6.54 -5.49 -24.23
CA ASN A 126 -5.86 -6.54 -24.97
C ASN A 126 -4.51 -6.97 -24.36
N VAL A 127 -4.02 -6.22 -23.33
CA VAL A 127 -2.70 -6.49 -22.74
C VAL A 127 -2.81 -7.00 -21.31
N LYS A 128 -2.26 -8.17 -21.12
CA LYS A 128 -2.06 -8.80 -19.81
C LYS A 128 -0.58 -9.04 -19.57
N VAL A 129 -0.14 -8.91 -18.33
CA VAL A 129 1.25 -9.17 -17.90
C VAL A 129 1.27 -10.07 -16.69
N SER A 130 2.08 -11.14 -16.77
CA SER A 130 2.26 -12.07 -15.67
C SER A 130 2.99 -11.42 -14.51
N MET A 131 2.47 -11.59 -13.32
CA MET A 131 3.10 -11.15 -12.07
C MET A 131 4.19 -12.12 -11.58
N LYS A 132 4.42 -13.22 -12.31
CA LYS A 132 5.44 -14.24 -12.01
C LYS A 132 6.74 -14.02 -12.80
N GLY A 133 7.43 -12.91 -12.53
CA GLY A 133 8.82 -12.73 -12.99
C GLY A 133 9.01 -12.44 -14.47
N ARG A 134 8.03 -11.86 -15.18
CA ARG A 134 8.18 -11.42 -16.57
C ARG A 134 8.83 -10.03 -16.67
N LEU A 135 8.64 -9.21 -15.67
CA LEU A 135 9.25 -7.90 -15.52
C LEU A 135 10.19 -7.88 -14.31
N SER A 136 10.98 -6.84 -14.18
CA SER A 136 11.92 -6.69 -13.05
C SER A 136 11.19 -6.60 -11.71
N ASN A 137 10.00 -6.01 -11.69
CA ASN A 137 9.10 -5.93 -10.53
C ASN A 137 7.65 -5.83 -10.99
N ASN A 138 6.70 -5.95 -10.04
CA ASN A 138 5.27 -5.84 -10.30
C ASN A 138 4.68 -4.48 -9.88
N ASN A 139 5.52 -3.48 -9.55
CA ASN A 139 5.03 -2.16 -9.22
C ASN A 139 4.50 -1.46 -10.47
N MET A 140 3.40 -0.72 -10.33
CA MET A 140 2.73 -0.06 -11.44
C MET A 140 2.34 1.38 -11.09
N LEU A 141 2.55 2.27 -12.05
CA LEU A 141 2.02 3.63 -12.05
C LEU A 141 0.79 3.72 -12.96
N VAL A 142 -0.25 4.35 -12.48
CA VAL A 142 -1.42 4.70 -13.29
C VAL A 142 -1.62 6.21 -13.25
N VAL A 143 -1.53 6.85 -14.41
CA VAL A 143 -1.73 8.30 -14.55
C VAL A 143 -3.01 8.56 -15.33
N GLY A 144 -3.96 9.26 -14.71
CA GLY A 144 -5.21 9.60 -15.39
C GLY A 144 -6.03 10.62 -14.60
N ALA A 145 -6.61 11.59 -15.28
CA ALA A 145 -7.45 12.62 -14.67
C ALA A 145 -8.68 12.01 -13.94
N SER A 146 -9.38 12.83 -13.18
CA SER A 146 -10.68 12.44 -12.64
C SER A 146 -11.63 12.08 -13.81
N GLY A 147 -12.36 10.97 -13.67
CA GLY A 147 -13.23 10.45 -14.73
C GLY A 147 -12.52 9.70 -15.87
N SER A 148 -11.20 9.48 -15.79
CA SER A 148 -10.44 8.69 -16.78
C SER A 148 -10.63 7.17 -16.67
N PHE A 149 -11.50 6.69 -15.79
CA PHE A 149 -11.80 5.29 -15.50
C PHE A 149 -10.68 4.51 -14.78
N LYS A 150 -9.73 5.18 -14.10
CA LYS A 150 -8.64 4.51 -13.35
C LYS A 150 -9.13 3.32 -12.51
N THR A 151 -10.03 3.60 -11.60
CA THR A 151 -10.57 2.61 -10.66
C THR A 151 -11.28 1.46 -11.38
N THR A 152 -12.12 1.75 -12.37
CA THR A 152 -12.95 0.73 -13.05
C THR A 152 -12.20 -0.05 -14.12
N SER A 153 -11.28 0.59 -14.86
CA SER A 153 -10.57 -0.09 -15.97
C SER A 153 -9.29 -0.80 -15.50
N ILE A 154 -8.67 -0.33 -14.41
CA ILE A 154 -7.45 -0.94 -13.89
C ILE A 154 -7.73 -1.68 -12.58
N MET A 155 -8.12 -0.97 -11.51
CA MET A 155 -8.23 -1.59 -10.19
C MET A 155 -9.31 -2.68 -10.16
N HIS A 156 -10.57 -2.37 -10.53
CA HIS A 156 -11.65 -3.36 -10.47
C HIS A 156 -11.38 -4.58 -11.35
N GLN A 157 -10.76 -4.39 -12.53
CA GLN A 157 -10.47 -5.51 -13.41
C GLN A 157 -9.44 -6.48 -12.83
N ASN A 158 -8.47 -5.96 -12.10
CA ASN A 158 -7.43 -6.77 -11.48
C ASN A 158 -7.88 -7.44 -10.17
N ILE A 159 -8.56 -6.71 -9.29
CA ILE A 159 -9.03 -7.28 -8.03
C ILE A 159 -10.08 -8.39 -8.24
N LEU A 160 -10.87 -8.31 -9.30
CA LEU A 160 -11.83 -9.36 -9.69
C LEU A 160 -11.19 -10.61 -10.31
N GLN A 161 -9.88 -10.66 -10.46
CA GLN A 161 -9.18 -11.89 -10.88
C GLN A 161 -8.97 -12.86 -9.71
N PHE A 162 -9.01 -12.35 -8.47
CA PHE A 162 -8.82 -13.16 -7.24
C PHE A 162 -7.52 -13.98 -7.25
N GLY A 163 -6.44 -13.43 -7.83
CA GLY A 163 -5.15 -14.09 -7.95
C GLY A 163 -4.14 -13.74 -6.85
N ALA A 164 -4.46 -12.76 -6.00
CA ALA A 164 -3.55 -12.21 -4.99
C ALA A 164 -4.31 -11.78 -3.75
N ASN A 165 -3.60 -11.52 -2.65
CA ASN A 165 -4.15 -10.78 -1.53
C ASN A 165 -4.11 -9.29 -1.84
N HIS A 166 -5.15 -8.57 -1.42
CA HIS A 166 -5.29 -7.17 -1.78
C HIS A 166 -5.39 -6.28 -0.55
N VAL A 167 -4.67 -5.15 -0.59
CA VAL A 167 -4.88 -4.00 0.29
C VAL A 167 -5.35 -2.85 -0.59
N ILE A 168 -6.56 -2.39 -0.39
CA ILE A 168 -7.24 -1.47 -1.32
C ILE A 168 -7.59 -0.19 -0.59
N LEU A 169 -7.01 0.93 -1.01
CA LEU A 169 -7.49 2.25 -0.61
C LEU A 169 -8.76 2.57 -1.39
N ASP A 170 -9.88 2.59 -0.69
CA ASP A 170 -11.21 2.83 -1.26
C ASP A 170 -11.74 4.18 -0.80
N VAL A 171 -11.41 5.21 -1.57
CA VAL A 171 -11.93 6.55 -1.35
C VAL A 171 -13.41 6.55 -1.74
N LYS A 172 -14.31 6.71 -0.78
CA LYS A 172 -15.78 6.66 -0.84
C LYS A 172 -16.41 5.35 -0.36
N GLY A 173 -15.70 4.24 -0.26
CA GLY A 173 -16.24 2.94 0.14
C GLY A 173 -17.08 2.25 -0.95
N ASP A 174 -16.98 2.74 -2.18
CA ASP A 174 -17.76 2.21 -3.30
C ASP A 174 -17.23 0.85 -3.79
N THR A 175 -15.92 0.63 -3.73
CA THR A 175 -15.29 -0.62 -4.14
C THR A 175 -15.67 -1.73 -3.17
N GLN A 176 -15.54 -1.49 -1.87
CA GLN A 176 -15.95 -2.45 -0.84
C GLN A 176 -17.43 -2.79 -0.97
N ARG A 177 -18.29 -1.78 -1.06
CA ARG A 177 -19.75 -1.98 -1.19
C ARG A 177 -20.11 -2.81 -2.42
N LYS A 178 -19.56 -2.47 -3.58
CA LYS A 178 -19.93 -3.10 -4.87
C LYS A 178 -19.32 -4.49 -5.06
N LEU A 179 -18.08 -4.70 -4.59
CA LEU A 179 -17.29 -5.90 -4.91
C LEU A 179 -17.02 -6.80 -3.71
N GLY A 180 -17.35 -6.39 -2.50
CA GLY A 180 -17.13 -7.19 -1.29
C GLY A 180 -17.84 -8.56 -1.32
N ARG A 181 -19.06 -8.64 -1.86
CA ARG A 181 -19.77 -9.92 -2.05
C ARG A 181 -19.05 -10.86 -3.02
N ALA A 182 -18.35 -10.32 -4.02
CA ALA A 182 -17.58 -11.14 -4.95
C ALA A 182 -16.35 -11.75 -4.25
N TYR A 183 -15.69 -10.99 -3.36
CA TYR A 183 -14.63 -11.51 -2.49
C TYR A 183 -15.12 -12.58 -1.52
N GLU A 184 -16.25 -12.34 -0.87
CA GLU A 184 -16.88 -13.33 0.02
C GLU A 184 -17.17 -14.64 -0.71
N LYS A 185 -17.78 -14.57 -1.90
CA LYS A 185 -18.03 -15.72 -2.76
C LYS A 185 -16.75 -16.42 -3.23
N ALA A 186 -15.66 -15.67 -3.43
CA ALA A 186 -14.35 -16.21 -3.79
C ALA A 186 -13.61 -16.83 -2.60
N GLY A 187 -14.15 -16.78 -1.38
CA GLY A 187 -13.59 -17.38 -0.18
C GLY A 187 -12.50 -16.56 0.50
N TYR A 188 -12.48 -15.24 0.29
CA TYR A 188 -11.54 -14.34 0.98
C TYR A 188 -12.02 -14.02 2.40
N LYS A 189 -11.07 -13.94 3.33
CA LYS A 189 -11.30 -13.22 4.59
C LYS A 189 -11.28 -11.72 4.26
N ILE A 190 -12.36 -11.02 4.61
CA ILE A 190 -12.49 -9.59 4.34
C ILE A 190 -12.25 -8.82 5.62
N LEU A 191 -11.29 -7.89 5.59
CA LEU A 191 -10.97 -6.94 6.64
C LEU A 191 -11.34 -5.54 6.17
N SER A 192 -11.73 -4.65 7.08
CA SER A 192 -12.14 -3.29 6.74
C SER A 192 -11.74 -2.28 7.81
N LEU A 193 -10.83 -1.38 7.47
CA LEU A 193 -10.54 -0.19 8.27
C LEU A 193 -11.31 0.98 7.66
N ASN A 194 -12.45 1.35 8.27
CA ASN A 194 -13.44 2.21 7.65
C ASN A 194 -13.66 3.50 8.46
N PHE A 195 -13.14 4.61 7.96
CA PHE A 195 -13.31 5.94 8.54
C PHE A 195 -14.51 6.71 7.98
N LYS A 196 -15.16 6.17 6.93
CA LYS A 196 -16.40 6.76 6.41
C LYS A 196 -17.62 6.29 7.21
N ASN A 197 -17.64 5.03 7.59
CA ASN A 197 -18.66 4.42 8.45
C ASN A 197 -17.94 3.69 9.60
N PRO A 198 -17.47 4.44 10.61
CA PRO A 198 -16.66 3.87 11.69
C PRO A 198 -17.33 2.75 12.46
N GLU A 199 -18.67 2.75 12.54
CA GLU A 199 -19.44 1.68 13.17
C GLU A 199 -19.29 0.33 12.47
N LYS A 200 -18.88 0.32 11.20
CA LYS A 200 -18.65 -0.90 10.39
C LYS A 200 -17.18 -1.17 10.13
N SER A 201 -16.29 -0.63 10.96
CA SER A 201 -14.83 -0.81 10.84
C SER A 201 -14.35 -1.93 11.75
N ASP A 202 -13.39 -2.72 11.34
CA ASP A 202 -12.54 -3.47 12.24
C ASP A 202 -11.69 -2.51 13.08
N ARG A 203 -11.23 -2.95 14.26
CA ARG A 203 -10.36 -2.16 15.14
C ARG A 203 -8.90 -2.37 14.73
N PHE A 204 -8.12 -1.33 14.90
CA PHE A 204 -6.70 -1.34 14.59
C PHE A 204 -5.92 -0.66 15.71
N ASN A 205 -4.98 -1.39 16.30
CA ASN A 205 -4.10 -0.87 17.33
C ASN A 205 -2.66 -0.80 16.81
N PRO A 206 -2.12 0.41 16.54
CA PRO A 206 -0.75 0.56 16.06
C PRO A 206 0.30 -0.02 17.01
N PHE A 207 0.06 -0.01 18.32
CA PHE A 207 1.01 -0.52 19.31
C PHE A 207 1.16 -2.04 19.29
N ALA A 208 0.18 -2.78 18.76
CA ALA A 208 0.28 -4.23 18.61
C ALA A 208 1.44 -4.68 17.71
N TRP A 209 1.91 -3.79 16.83
CA TRP A 209 2.93 -4.09 15.82
C TRP A 209 4.31 -3.53 16.16
N ILE A 210 4.46 -2.83 17.27
CA ILE A 210 5.71 -2.24 17.74
C ILE A 210 6.48 -3.28 18.55
N GLN A 211 7.65 -3.67 18.05
CA GLN A 211 8.55 -4.62 18.73
C GLN A 211 9.81 -3.94 19.24
N THR A 212 10.30 -2.92 18.55
CA THR A 212 11.56 -2.24 18.82
C THR A 212 11.40 -0.73 18.96
N GLU A 213 12.39 -0.07 19.55
CA GLU A 213 12.45 1.40 19.56
C GLU A 213 12.49 2.00 18.15
N SER A 214 13.09 1.30 17.19
CA SER A 214 13.13 1.73 15.79
C SER A 214 11.74 1.72 15.16
N ASP A 215 10.90 0.73 15.45
CA ASP A 215 9.52 0.68 14.99
C ASP A 215 8.74 1.88 15.53
N MET A 216 8.91 2.19 16.83
CA MET A 216 8.29 3.34 17.47
C MET A 216 8.67 4.65 16.78
N LEU A 217 9.96 4.87 16.54
CA LEU A 217 10.44 6.10 15.88
C LEU A 217 9.90 6.24 14.46
N ARG A 218 9.76 5.13 13.73
CA ARG A 218 9.18 5.13 12.37
C ARG A 218 7.69 5.49 12.38
N ILE A 219 6.95 5.01 13.37
CA ILE A 219 5.53 5.35 13.55
C ILE A 219 5.37 6.84 13.84
N ILE A 220 6.14 7.39 14.77
CA ILE A 220 6.11 8.81 15.11
C ILE A 220 6.46 9.65 13.88
N LYS A 221 7.50 9.27 13.16
CA LYS A 221 7.89 9.96 11.92
C LYS A 221 6.77 9.89 10.87
N SER A 222 6.19 8.70 10.64
CA SER A 222 5.09 8.53 9.69
C SER A 222 3.89 9.38 10.04
N TRP A 223 3.54 9.45 11.32
CA TRP A 223 2.48 10.34 11.82
C TRP A 223 2.82 11.80 11.54
N HIS A 224 4.00 12.26 11.91
CA HIS A 224 4.43 13.64 11.77
C HIS A 224 4.44 14.08 10.29
N ASP A 225 5.06 13.27 9.41
CA ASP A 225 5.11 13.55 7.97
C ASP A 225 3.72 13.61 7.33
N ALA A 226 2.77 12.81 7.83
CA ALA A 226 1.41 12.74 7.28
C ALA A 226 0.48 13.86 7.78
N VAL A 227 0.74 14.41 8.97
CA VAL A 227 -0.07 15.52 9.53
C VAL A 227 0.32 16.86 8.93
N ARG A 228 1.53 16.97 8.36
CA ARG A 228 1.99 18.22 7.71
C ARG A 228 1.25 18.50 6.41
N PRO A 229 0.87 19.77 6.15
CA PRO A 229 0.34 20.15 4.85
C PRO A 229 1.37 19.89 3.72
N ILE A 230 0.93 19.34 2.61
CA ILE A 230 1.76 19.16 1.41
C ILE A 230 2.10 20.52 0.78
N GLU A 231 1.24 21.52 0.99
CA GLU A 231 1.36 22.87 0.43
C GLU A 231 1.87 23.83 1.48
N GLY A 232 3.02 24.38 1.25
CA GLY A 232 3.56 25.48 2.01
C GLY A 232 5.05 25.36 2.22
N ASN A 233 5.82 25.83 1.25
CA ASN A 233 7.27 26.04 1.34
C ASN A 233 7.61 27.25 2.23
N THR A 234 6.83 27.46 3.29
CA THR A 234 7.29 28.19 4.44
C THR A 234 8.12 27.21 5.22
N ALA A 235 9.44 27.37 5.14
CA ALA A 235 10.35 26.68 6.03
C ALA A 235 9.87 26.95 7.47
N ALA A 236 9.00 26.06 7.98
CA ALA A 236 8.69 26.07 9.39
C ALA A 236 10.03 25.89 10.10
N ASP A 237 10.27 26.71 11.12
CA ASP A 237 11.49 26.59 11.89
C ASP A 237 11.63 25.12 12.35
N PRO A 238 12.71 24.41 11.98
CA PRO A 238 12.93 23.01 12.35
C PRO A 238 12.80 22.77 13.87
N PHE A 239 12.93 23.82 14.65
CA PHE A 239 12.75 23.81 16.09
C PHE A 239 11.39 23.24 16.52
N TRP A 240 10.28 23.69 15.89
CA TRP A 240 8.94 23.25 16.26
C TRP A 240 8.72 21.76 15.95
N ASP A 241 9.24 21.31 14.83
CA ASP A 241 9.17 19.93 14.40
C ASP A 241 9.94 19.02 15.35
N ASP A 242 11.18 19.40 15.67
CA ASP A 242 12.01 18.67 16.64
C ASP A 242 11.34 18.61 18.04
N ALA A 243 10.69 19.69 18.45
CA ALA A 243 10.02 19.77 19.75
C ALA A 243 8.80 18.85 19.82
N VAL A 244 7.96 18.86 18.77
CA VAL A 244 6.81 17.95 18.63
C VAL A 244 7.29 16.49 18.64
N ASP A 245 8.29 16.16 17.84
CA ASP A 245 8.84 14.80 17.78
C ASP A 245 9.36 14.29 19.13
N LEU A 246 10.13 15.12 19.84
CA LEU A 246 10.68 14.75 21.16
C LEU A 246 9.58 14.54 22.19
N LYS A 247 8.55 15.39 22.19
CA LYS A 247 7.42 15.25 23.10
C LYS A 247 6.64 13.98 22.79
N MET A 248 6.31 13.76 21.52
CA MET A 248 5.62 12.53 21.10
C MET A 248 6.43 11.28 21.39
N GLN A 249 7.75 11.31 21.17
CA GLN A 249 8.62 10.21 21.58
C GLN A 249 8.50 9.92 23.07
N SER A 250 8.50 10.93 23.93
CA SER A 250 8.39 10.72 25.37
C SER A 250 7.08 10.04 25.76
N VAL A 251 5.97 10.49 25.18
CA VAL A 251 4.63 9.99 25.46
C VAL A 251 4.45 8.56 24.92
N PHE A 252 4.81 8.32 23.65
CA PHE A 252 4.69 7.01 23.03
C PHE A 252 5.55 5.95 23.71
N TYR A 253 6.82 6.27 24.04
CA TYR A 253 7.67 5.37 24.80
C TYR A 253 7.11 5.05 26.18
N TYR A 254 6.58 6.08 26.86
CA TYR A 254 5.99 5.86 28.19
C TYR A 254 4.84 4.88 28.12
N VAL A 255 3.85 5.15 27.26
CA VAL A 255 2.67 4.30 27.09
C VAL A 255 3.04 2.87 26.70
N TRP A 256 3.97 2.72 25.77
CA TRP A 256 4.40 1.40 25.29
C TRP A 256 5.12 0.59 26.38
N LEU A 257 6.07 1.21 27.09
CA LEU A 257 6.87 0.52 28.10
C LEU A 257 6.06 0.26 29.38
N ASP A 258 5.21 1.21 29.78
CA ASP A 258 4.32 1.03 30.91
C ASP A 258 3.32 -0.09 30.66
N ALA A 259 2.69 -0.13 29.50
CA ALA A 259 1.80 -1.24 29.14
C ALA A 259 2.52 -2.59 29.12
N LYS A 260 3.77 -2.62 28.62
CA LYS A 260 4.61 -3.83 28.61
C LYS A 260 4.96 -4.29 30.01
N ASP A 261 5.28 -3.35 30.92
CA ASP A 261 5.58 -3.66 32.33
C ASP A 261 4.34 -4.27 33.03
N HIS A 262 3.13 -3.92 32.60
CA HIS A 262 1.87 -4.44 33.12
C HIS A 262 1.30 -5.62 32.32
N GLY A 263 2.04 -6.19 31.37
CA GLY A 263 1.62 -7.35 30.57
C GLY A 263 0.46 -7.11 29.61
N ARG A 264 0.14 -5.84 29.29
CA ARG A 264 -0.90 -5.44 28.34
C ARG A 264 -0.32 -4.84 27.06
N THR A 265 -1.13 -4.75 26.04
CA THR A 265 -0.79 -4.00 24.83
C THR A 265 -1.28 -2.56 24.97
N ALA A 266 -0.36 -1.59 24.81
CA ALA A 266 -0.72 -0.18 24.78
C ALA A 266 -1.74 0.12 23.66
N THR A 267 -2.54 1.14 23.84
CA THR A 267 -3.47 1.64 22.83
C THR A 267 -3.20 3.12 22.53
N PHE A 268 -3.72 3.60 21.39
CA PHE A 268 -3.63 5.02 21.10
C PHE A 268 -4.47 5.88 22.09
N ASN A 269 -5.50 5.29 22.67
CA ASN A 269 -6.29 5.93 23.72
C ASN A 269 -5.45 6.18 24.98
N ASP A 270 -4.49 5.30 25.31
CA ASP A 270 -3.55 5.54 26.41
C ASP A 270 -2.67 6.78 26.15
N VAL A 271 -2.27 7.00 24.88
CA VAL A 271 -1.52 8.20 24.47
C VAL A 271 -2.33 9.45 24.74
N MET A 272 -3.61 9.45 24.33
CA MET A 272 -4.51 10.59 24.56
C MET A 272 -4.74 10.84 26.06
N SER A 273 -4.92 9.79 26.85
CA SER A 273 -5.08 9.88 28.29
C SER A 273 -3.82 10.45 28.97
N LEU A 274 -2.64 10.04 28.53
CA LEU A 274 -1.38 10.54 29.05
C LEU A 274 -1.15 12.03 28.70
N LEU A 275 -1.47 12.43 27.47
CA LEU A 275 -1.40 13.84 27.04
C LEU A 275 -2.37 14.73 27.83
N ALA A 276 -3.55 14.21 28.19
CA ALA A 276 -4.53 14.95 28.96
C ALA A 276 -4.01 15.37 30.36
N LEU A 277 -3.10 14.58 30.96
CA LEU A 277 -2.46 14.91 32.24
C LEU A 277 -1.66 16.22 32.22
N GLU A 278 -1.31 16.71 31.04
CA GLU A 278 -0.63 17.99 30.91
C GLU A 278 -1.54 19.18 31.27
N ASN A 279 -2.84 19.04 31.08
CA ASN A 279 -3.81 20.06 31.43
C ASN A 279 -4.12 20.11 32.94
N GLU A 280 -3.65 19.09 33.70
CA GLU A 280 -3.83 19.03 35.14
C GLU A 280 -2.68 19.77 35.85
N VAL A 281 -2.98 21.00 36.31
CA VAL A 281 -2.01 21.80 37.07
C VAL A 281 -1.98 21.35 38.51
N VAL A 282 -0.79 21.04 39.02
CA VAL A 282 -0.55 20.58 40.37
C VAL A 282 0.66 21.30 40.96
N ILE A 283 0.73 21.38 42.26
CA ILE A 283 1.88 21.97 42.98
C ILE A 283 2.87 20.85 43.24
N ASP A 284 4.11 21.01 42.78
CA ASP A 284 5.20 20.05 43.09
C ASP A 284 5.50 20.18 44.61
N GLU A 285 5.20 19.13 45.37
CA GLU A 285 5.37 19.10 46.82
C GLU A 285 6.84 19.30 47.27
N MET A 286 7.80 19.04 46.37
CA MET A 286 9.22 19.19 46.69
C MET A 286 9.77 20.59 46.39
N THR A 287 9.27 21.25 45.36
CA THR A 287 9.75 22.56 44.92
C THR A 287 8.79 23.68 45.29
N GLY A 288 7.51 23.39 45.53
CA GLY A 288 6.45 24.37 45.77
C GLY A 288 6.04 25.13 44.51
N GLU A 289 6.50 24.74 43.35
CA GLU A 289 6.21 25.37 42.05
C GLU A 289 5.00 24.73 41.40
N GLU A 290 4.22 25.55 40.69
CA GLU A 290 3.16 25.03 39.80
C GLU A 290 3.77 24.26 38.64
N THR A 291 3.31 23.05 38.42
CA THR A 291 3.76 22.17 37.34
C THR A 291 2.56 21.36 36.83
N ASN A 292 2.72 20.64 35.71
CA ASN A 292 1.68 19.75 35.22
C ASN A 292 1.92 18.29 35.69
N ARG A 293 0.83 17.52 35.75
CA ARG A 293 0.90 16.11 36.23
C ARG A 293 1.77 15.23 35.36
N LEU A 294 1.83 15.47 34.03
CA LEU A 294 2.73 14.74 33.13
C LEU A 294 4.21 14.97 33.51
N SER A 295 4.58 16.20 33.83
CA SER A 295 5.94 16.55 34.25
C SER A 295 6.32 15.83 35.56
N LEU A 296 5.40 15.81 36.54
CA LEU A 296 5.62 15.08 37.79
C LEU A 296 5.78 13.57 37.55
N LEU A 297 4.96 13.00 36.68
CA LEU A 297 5.04 11.59 36.29
C LEU A 297 6.41 11.27 35.67
N MET A 298 6.91 12.11 34.76
CA MET A 298 8.23 11.91 34.15
C MET A 298 9.36 12.06 35.18
N LYS A 299 9.26 13.02 36.10
CA LYS A 299 10.21 13.14 37.23
C LYS A 299 10.18 11.90 38.16
N ALA A 300 9.00 11.34 38.44
CA ALA A 300 8.85 10.14 39.22
C ALA A 300 9.52 8.92 38.52
N LYS A 301 9.27 8.76 37.21
CA LYS A 301 9.91 7.70 36.42
C LYS A 301 11.42 7.88 36.28
N GLU A 302 11.90 9.12 36.24
CA GLU A 302 13.35 9.39 36.29
C GLU A 302 13.99 8.90 37.57
N ARG A 303 13.32 9.06 38.71
CA ARG A 303 13.80 8.56 40.03
C ARG A 303 13.76 7.03 40.09
N GLU A 304 12.75 6.41 39.50
CA GLU A 304 12.53 4.98 39.50
C GLU A 304 13.47 4.23 38.55
N LYS A 305 13.52 4.66 37.27
CA LYS A 305 14.19 3.96 36.15
C LYS A 305 15.49 4.64 35.70
N GLY A 306 15.78 5.84 36.17
CA GLY A 306 16.97 6.62 35.79
C GLY A 306 16.77 7.53 34.59
N ALA A 307 17.76 8.43 34.36
CA ALA A 307 17.73 9.44 33.31
C ALA A 307 17.83 8.88 31.88
N ASP A 308 18.38 7.69 31.71
CA ASP A 308 18.54 7.02 30.41
C ASP A 308 17.27 6.24 29.99
N TYR A 309 16.27 6.14 30.85
CA TYR A 309 15.00 5.52 30.49
C TYR A 309 14.38 6.23 29.28
N PRO A 310 14.01 5.53 28.18
CA PRO A 310 13.65 6.16 26.92
C PRO A 310 12.61 7.30 27.00
N PRO A 311 11.49 7.17 27.72
CA PRO A 311 10.53 8.26 27.90
C PRO A 311 11.15 9.48 28.56
N VAL A 312 11.88 9.27 29.65
CA VAL A 312 12.53 10.32 30.42
C VAL A 312 13.60 11.03 29.60
N ARG A 313 14.43 10.24 28.90
CA ARG A 313 15.48 10.77 28.00
C ARG A 313 14.89 11.68 26.93
N ALA A 314 13.80 11.29 26.29
CA ALA A 314 13.11 12.08 25.27
C ALA A 314 12.49 13.35 25.88
N TYR A 315 11.83 13.22 27.05
CA TYR A 315 11.22 14.34 27.76
C TYR A 315 12.24 15.38 28.21
N ARG A 316 13.38 14.96 28.76
CA ARG A 316 14.48 15.85 29.14
C ARG A 316 15.06 16.63 27.95
N LYS A 317 15.21 15.96 26.78
CA LYS A 317 15.63 16.62 25.54
C LYS A 317 14.61 17.66 25.10
N PHE A 318 13.31 17.34 25.22
CA PHE A 318 12.22 18.27 24.94
C PHE A 318 12.30 19.48 25.87
N GLN A 319 12.36 19.29 27.19
CA GLN A 319 12.46 20.38 28.17
C GLN A 319 13.71 21.24 27.96
N GLY A 320 14.85 20.63 27.62
CA GLY A 320 16.10 21.34 27.35
C GLY A 320 16.03 22.26 26.11
N LYS A 321 15.15 21.97 25.15
CA LYS A 321 14.99 22.73 23.92
C LYS A 321 13.80 23.70 23.95
N ALA A 322 12.71 23.34 24.60
CA ALA A 322 11.39 23.94 24.39
C ALA A 322 10.63 24.29 25.69
N ALA A 323 11.28 24.39 26.85
CA ALA A 323 10.60 24.65 28.13
C ALA A 323 9.73 25.92 28.10
N GLU A 324 10.21 27.02 27.52
CA GLU A 324 9.47 28.29 27.42
C GLU A 324 8.30 28.24 26.42
N THR A 325 8.30 27.22 25.52
CA THR A 325 7.32 27.06 24.43
C THR A 325 6.47 25.80 24.61
N GLU A 326 6.57 25.14 25.76
CA GLU A 326 5.90 23.84 26.04
C GLU A 326 4.40 23.91 25.75
N GLY A 327 3.72 24.96 26.24
CA GLY A 327 2.29 25.15 25.99
C GLY A 327 1.93 25.30 24.50
N SER A 328 2.80 25.92 23.70
CA SER A 328 2.58 26.06 22.25
C SER A 328 2.74 24.72 21.54
N VAL A 329 3.75 23.95 21.91
CA VAL A 329 3.96 22.58 21.37
C VAL A 329 2.79 21.67 21.71
N SER A 330 2.28 21.74 22.95
CA SER A 330 1.12 20.99 23.41
C SER A 330 -0.14 21.32 22.64
N LEU A 331 -0.36 22.60 22.38
CA LEU A 331 -1.48 23.06 21.55
C LEU A 331 -1.37 22.54 20.12
N MET A 332 -0.17 22.54 19.54
CA MET A 332 0.07 21.97 18.20
C MET A 332 -0.25 20.47 18.17
N ILE A 333 0.25 19.70 19.13
CA ILE A 333 -0.02 18.26 19.23
C ILE A 333 -1.52 18.01 19.42
N SER A 334 -2.18 18.75 20.30
CA SER A 334 -3.63 18.62 20.52
C SER A 334 -4.43 18.92 19.25
N ALA A 335 -4.04 19.95 18.49
CA ALA A 335 -4.68 20.24 17.21
C ALA A 335 -4.48 19.13 16.18
N MET A 336 -3.29 18.55 16.14
CA MET A 336 -2.95 17.43 15.24
C MET A 336 -3.69 16.13 15.59
N LEU A 337 -3.95 15.88 16.86
CA LEU A 337 -4.60 14.68 17.40
C LEU A 337 -6.08 14.85 17.71
N ASN A 338 -6.66 16.00 17.45
CA ASN A 338 -8.06 16.32 17.78
C ASN A 338 -9.05 15.25 17.31
N ILE A 339 -8.82 14.65 16.13
CA ILE A 339 -9.69 13.59 15.60
C ILE A 339 -9.69 12.33 16.49
N CYS A 340 -8.62 12.08 17.26
CA CYS A 340 -8.53 10.94 18.16
C CYS A 340 -9.43 11.07 19.39
N GLU A 341 -9.97 12.28 19.65
CA GLU A 341 -10.93 12.51 20.75
C GLU A 341 -12.36 12.10 20.39
N THR A 342 -12.62 11.89 19.09
CA THR A 342 -13.95 11.44 18.66
C THR A 342 -14.23 10.00 19.07
N ALA A 343 -15.47 9.71 19.40
CA ALA A 343 -15.89 8.38 19.84
C ALA A 343 -15.59 7.30 18.80
N GLU A 344 -15.72 7.66 17.52
CA GLU A 344 -15.48 6.80 16.38
C GLU A 344 -14.02 6.33 16.31
N VAL A 345 -13.08 7.27 16.43
CA VAL A 345 -11.65 6.96 16.34
C VAL A 345 -11.17 6.27 17.62
N LYS A 346 -11.64 6.69 18.79
CA LYS A 346 -11.38 5.99 20.07
C LYS A 346 -11.77 4.51 19.99
N ARG A 347 -12.92 4.22 19.39
CA ARG A 347 -13.36 2.84 19.18
C ARG A 347 -12.41 2.09 18.24
N ILE A 348 -12.04 2.67 17.11
CA ILE A 348 -11.12 2.00 16.15
C ILE A 348 -9.80 1.64 16.85
N PHE A 349 -9.27 2.52 17.70
CA PHE A 349 -8.03 2.29 18.42
C PHE A 349 -8.17 1.45 19.71
N SER A 350 -9.38 1.07 20.12
CA SER A 350 -9.60 0.33 21.37
C SER A 350 -9.19 -1.15 21.31
N GLY A 351 -8.91 -1.70 20.13
CA GLY A 351 -8.55 -3.10 19.96
C GLY A 351 -7.84 -3.36 18.63
N ASN A 352 -7.51 -4.61 18.35
CA ASN A 352 -6.78 -5.00 17.15
C ASN A 352 -7.42 -6.24 16.51
N ASP A 353 -8.37 -6.02 15.60
CA ASP A 353 -9.04 -7.07 14.84
C ASP A 353 -8.32 -7.33 13.50
N ILE A 354 -7.45 -6.41 13.08
CA ILE A 354 -6.69 -6.51 11.83
C ILE A 354 -5.32 -7.10 12.14
N ASP A 355 -5.12 -8.36 11.79
CA ASP A 355 -3.79 -8.97 11.83
C ASP A 355 -3.09 -8.76 10.48
N ILE A 356 -2.09 -7.88 10.47
CA ILE A 356 -1.31 -7.55 9.28
C ILE A 356 -0.59 -8.78 8.70
N ARG A 357 -0.20 -9.74 9.53
CA ARG A 357 0.54 -10.93 9.09
C ARG A 357 -0.33 -11.83 8.21
N GLU A 358 -1.63 -11.88 8.46
CA GLU A 358 -2.57 -12.66 7.64
C GLU A 358 -2.62 -12.16 6.19
N ILE A 359 -2.36 -10.88 5.97
CA ILE A 359 -2.31 -10.31 4.61
C ILE A 359 -1.19 -10.97 3.77
N GLY A 360 -0.12 -11.39 4.42
CA GLY A 360 0.97 -12.10 3.75
C GLY A 360 0.85 -13.62 3.79
N LEU A 361 0.34 -14.16 4.91
CA LEU A 361 0.35 -15.59 5.22
C LEU A 361 -0.99 -16.30 4.95
N GLY A 362 -2.07 -15.56 4.67
CA GLY A 362 -3.43 -16.08 4.61
C GLY A 362 -4.14 -16.05 5.97
N ALA A 363 -5.46 -16.17 5.95
CA ALA A 363 -6.28 -16.14 7.16
C ALA A 363 -5.83 -17.22 8.15
N ASN A 364 -5.72 -16.85 9.42
CA ASN A 364 -5.24 -17.75 10.49
C ASN A 364 -3.90 -18.44 10.15
N TYR A 365 -3.07 -17.81 9.30
CA TYR A 365 -1.77 -18.30 8.81
C TYR A 365 -1.82 -19.65 8.08
N ASP A 366 -2.98 -20.01 7.53
CA ASP A 366 -3.25 -21.31 6.90
C ASP A 366 -2.58 -21.50 5.53
N ARG A 367 -2.07 -20.41 4.94
CA ARG A 367 -1.47 -20.34 3.60
C ARG A 367 -2.39 -20.83 2.47
N LYS A 368 -3.71 -20.79 2.70
CA LYS A 368 -4.72 -21.27 1.74
C LYS A 368 -5.83 -20.25 1.53
N THR A 369 -6.32 -19.64 2.62
CA THR A 369 -7.43 -18.70 2.57
C THR A 369 -6.89 -17.30 2.31
N PRO A 370 -7.17 -16.71 1.14
CA PRO A 370 -6.68 -15.37 0.81
C PRO A 370 -7.37 -14.30 1.64
N VAL A 371 -6.72 -13.15 1.75
CA VAL A 371 -7.19 -12.01 2.56
C VAL A 371 -7.30 -10.76 1.70
N VAL A 372 -8.36 -10.00 1.90
CA VAL A 372 -8.49 -8.63 1.35
C VAL A 372 -8.74 -7.65 2.49
N LEU A 373 -8.03 -6.54 2.47
CA LEU A 373 -8.23 -5.41 3.38
C LEU A 373 -8.69 -4.19 2.59
N PHE A 374 -9.83 -3.64 2.98
CA PHE A 374 -10.30 -2.35 2.50
C PHE A 374 -9.94 -1.24 3.49
N LEU A 375 -9.25 -0.21 3.00
CA LEU A 375 -8.96 1.02 3.72
C LEU A 375 -9.92 2.10 3.21
N VAL A 376 -11.02 2.29 3.91
CA VAL A 376 -12.10 3.18 3.46
C VAL A 376 -11.96 4.54 4.11
N MET A 377 -11.87 5.59 3.30
CA MET A 377 -11.81 6.97 3.78
C MET A 377 -12.82 7.86 3.05
N PRO A 378 -13.33 8.92 3.70
CA PRO A 378 -14.14 9.92 3.00
C PRO A 378 -13.28 10.73 2.01
N ASP A 379 -13.89 11.14 0.90
CA ASP A 379 -13.21 11.89 -0.18
C ASP A 379 -13.09 13.41 0.07
N ASN A 380 -13.85 13.91 1.02
CA ASN A 380 -13.99 15.34 1.29
C ASN A 380 -13.16 15.84 2.49
N VAL A 381 -12.50 14.95 3.24
CA VAL A 381 -11.70 15.30 4.42
C VAL A 381 -10.40 14.50 4.48
N ASN A 382 -9.31 15.17 4.77
CA ASN A 382 -7.99 14.56 4.89
C ASN A 382 -7.62 14.19 6.34
N THR A 383 -8.58 14.30 7.26
CA THR A 383 -8.35 14.17 8.71
C THR A 383 -7.83 12.79 9.11
N TYR A 384 -8.20 11.75 8.35
CA TYR A 384 -7.79 10.36 8.62
C TYR A 384 -6.56 9.90 7.86
N THR A 385 -6.02 10.74 6.98
CA THR A 385 -4.90 10.39 6.08
C THR A 385 -3.68 9.90 6.85
N TRP A 386 -3.34 10.52 7.96
CA TRP A 386 -2.20 10.16 8.78
C TRP A 386 -2.35 8.77 9.43
N ILE A 387 -3.58 8.36 9.80
CA ILE A 387 -3.85 7.04 10.38
C ILE A 387 -3.55 5.95 9.33
N ILE A 388 -4.04 6.17 8.11
CA ILE A 388 -3.79 5.23 7.01
C ILE A 388 -2.32 5.24 6.59
N SER A 389 -1.63 6.40 6.62
CA SER A 389 -0.19 6.49 6.36
C SER A 389 0.63 5.69 7.38
N MET A 390 0.26 5.80 8.65
CA MET A 390 0.84 5.01 9.73
C MET A 390 0.55 3.52 9.54
N PHE A 391 -0.68 3.17 9.17
CA PHE A 391 -1.04 1.79 8.83
C PHE A 391 -0.20 1.24 7.68
N TYR A 392 -0.04 1.98 6.58
CA TYR A 392 0.81 1.55 5.46
C TYR A 392 2.26 1.35 5.88
N THR A 393 2.80 2.24 6.69
CA THR A 393 4.18 2.10 7.19
C THR A 393 4.33 0.80 7.97
N GLN A 394 3.39 0.49 8.86
CA GLN A 394 3.38 -0.77 9.61
C GLN A 394 3.11 -1.98 8.73
N LEU A 395 2.19 -1.88 7.78
CA LEU A 395 1.90 -2.95 6.82
C LEU A 395 3.17 -3.45 6.13
N PHE A 396 3.90 -2.53 5.54
CA PHE A 396 5.12 -2.90 4.81
C PHE A 396 6.22 -3.40 5.75
N ASP A 397 6.41 -2.76 6.90
CA ASP A 397 7.41 -3.18 7.89
C ASP A 397 7.15 -4.58 8.43
N VAL A 398 5.90 -4.88 8.77
CA VAL A 398 5.51 -6.19 9.26
C VAL A 398 5.64 -7.25 8.17
N LEU A 399 5.15 -6.99 6.96
CA LEU A 399 5.22 -7.96 5.86
C LEU A 399 6.67 -8.24 5.42
N VAL A 400 7.53 -7.22 5.40
CA VAL A 400 8.97 -7.40 5.12
C VAL A 400 9.61 -8.25 6.22
N ARG A 401 9.34 -7.97 7.50
CA ARG A 401 9.85 -8.74 8.62
C ARG A 401 9.35 -10.19 8.60
N VAL A 402 8.08 -10.41 8.30
CA VAL A 402 7.52 -11.78 8.14
C VAL A 402 8.27 -12.54 7.05
N SER A 403 8.52 -11.91 5.90
CA SER A 403 9.25 -12.51 4.80
C SER A 403 10.71 -12.80 5.16
N ASP A 404 11.44 -11.83 5.75
CA ASP A 404 12.89 -11.90 5.95
C ASP A 404 13.27 -12.73 7.18
N ASP A 405 12.56 -12.54 8.29
CA ASP A 405 12.95 -13.06 9.59
C ASP A 405 12.18 -14.32 9.98
N GLU A 406 10.86 -14.37 9.71
CA GLU A 406 10.01 -15.45 10.17
C GLU A 406 10.00 -16.62 9.19
N ILE A 407 9.64 -16.39 7.91
CA ILE A 407 9.56 -17.48 6.91
C ILE A 407 10.83 -17.63 6.08
N LYS A 408 11.69 -16.61 6.04
CA LYS A 408 12.95 -16.56 5.28
C LYS A 408 12.77 -16.91 3.80
N ALA A 409 11.66 -16.47 3.24
CA ALA A 409 11.23 -16.72 1.86
C ALA A 409 10.25 -15.63 1.43
N PRO A 410 9.99 -15.43 0.13
CA PRO A 410 8.89 -14.58 -0.32
C PRO A 410 7.55 -15.02 0.28
N LEU A 411 6.66 -14.06 0.50
CA LEU A 411 5.33 -14.34 1.04
C LEU A 411 4.58 -15.38 0.18
N PRO A 412 3.83 -16.31 0.79
CA PRO A 412 3.11 -17.37 0.07
C PRO A 412 2.02 -16.83 -0.86
N PHE A 413 1.42 -15.68 -0.51
CA PHE A 413 0.52 -14.94 -1.38
C PHE A 413 1.24 -13.71 -1.94
N GLU A 414 0.97 -13.39 -3.21
CA GLU A 414 1.31 -12.06 -3.70
C GLU A 414 0.41 -11.04 -3.01
N VAL A 415 1.01 -9.98 -2.46
CA VAL A 415 0.27 -8.89 -1.83
C VAL A 415 0.30 -7.69 -2.75
N GLN A 416 -0.87 -7.29 -3.25
CA GLN A 416 -1.04 -6.12 -4.09
C GLN A 416 -1.63 -4.97 -3.28
N VAL A 417 -0.88 -3.88 -3.15
CA VAL A 417 -1.31 -2.67 -2.45
C VAL A 417 -1.77 -1.64 -3.47
N TRP A 418 -3.07 -1.39 -3.52
CA TRP A 418 -3.74 -0.47 -4.45
C TRP A 418 -3.92 0.89 -3.78
N MET A 419 -3.13 1.87 -4.19
CA MET A 419 -3.12 3.23 -3.63
C MET A 419 -3.83 4.19 -4.59
N ASP A 420 -5.18 4.15 -4.59
CA ASP A 420 -5.99 5.13 -5.35
C ASP A 420 -5.91 6.50 -4.66
N GLU A 421 -6.01 7.58 -5.43
CA GLU A 421 -5.88 8.97 -4.95
C GLU A 421 -4.58 9.23 -4.13
N PHE A 422 -3.45 8.66 -4.58
CA PHE A 422 -2.16 8.70 -3.86
C PHE A 422 -1.68 10.11 -3.49
N TYR A 423 -2.06 11.15 -4.24
CA TYR A 423 -1.72 12.54 -3.94
C TYR A 423 -2.44 13.06 -2.69
N ALA A 424 -3.76 12.90 -2.67
CA ALA A 424 -4.61 13.36 -1.57
C ALA A 424 -4.72 12.33 -0.44
N GLY A 425 -4.40 11.07 -0.76
CA GLY A 425 -4.51 9.94 0.14
C GLY A 425 -3.27 9.72 1.01
N ALA A 426 -3.31 8.61 1.71
CA ALA A 426 -2.27 8.19 2.62
C ALA A 426 -1.08 7.56 1.87
N ARG A 427 0.11 7.74 2.43
CA ARG A 427 1.37 7.22 1.89
C ARG A 427 2.21 6.59 2.99
N PRO A 428 2.91 5.47 2.72
CA PRO A 428 3.92 4.97 3.65
C PRO A 428 5.12 5.93 3.73
N ALA A 429 5.81 5.93 4.85
CA ALA A 429 7.06 6.65 4.99
C ALA A 429 8.11 6.14 3.99
N ASP A 430 8.96 7.04 3.47
CA ASP A 430 10.06 6.72 2.54
C ASP A 430 9.61 5.85 1.33
N THR A 431 8.44 6.15 0.74
CA THR A 431 7.80 5.37 -0.35
C THR A 431 8.77 5.07 -1.49
N GLU A 432 9.61 6.04 -1.87
CA GLU A 432 10.56 5.91 -2.98
C GLU A 432 11.61 4.80 -2.75
N LYS A 433 12.02 4.58 -1.50
CA LYS A 433 12.93 3.50 -1.12
C LYS A 433 12.22 2.17 -0.94
N LEU A 434 11.00 2.23 -0.40
CA LEU A 434 10.18 1.07 -0.11
C LEU A 434 9.91 0.24 -1.36
N LEU A 435 9.58 0.87 -2.50
CA LEU A 435 9.29 0.18 -3.76
C LEU A 435 10.44 -0.71 -4.24
N GLY A 436 11.69 -0.29 -4.00
CA GLY A 436 12.87 -1.11 -4.32
C GLY A 436 13.03 -2.34 -3.43
N VAL A 437 12.50 -2.27 -2.19
CA VAL A 437 12.66 -3.33 -1.18
C VAL A 437 11.61 -4.43 -1.31
N ILE A 438 10.35 -4.08 -1.61
CA ILE A 438 9.20 -5.00 -1.52
C ILE A 438 9.18 -6.09 -2.59
N ARG A 439 9.84 -5.87 -3.75
CA ARG A 439 9.85 -6.78 -4.89
C ARG A 439 10.20 -8.22 -4.52
N SER A 440 11.31 -8.43 -3.80
CA SER A 440 11.82 -9.77 -3.47
C SER A 440 10.95 -10.52 -2.46
N ARG A 441 9.96 -9.85 -1.85
CA ARG A 441 9.08 -10.39 -0.82
C ARG A 441 7.69 -10.75 -1.32
N ASN A 442 7.49 -10.74 -2.65
CA ASN A 442 6.20 -10.98 -3.30
C ASN A 442 5.13 -9.93 -2.94
N ILE A 443 5.58 -8.67 -2.81
CA ILE A 443 4.72 -7.52 -2.56
C ILE A 443 4.85 -6.56 -3.74
N SER A 444 3.73 -6.00 -4.18
CA SER A 444 3.69 -4.98 -5.23
C SER A 444 2.77 -3.83 -4.87
N ALA A 445 3.12 -2.64 -5.35
CA ALA A 445 2.34 -1.43 -5.15
C ALA A 445 1.83 -0.89 -6.49
N VAL A 446 0.57 -0.50 -6.52
CA VAL A 446 -0.06 0.21 -7.64
C VAL A 446 -0.37 1.63 -7.19
N ILE A 447 0.34 2.58 -7.76
CA ILE A 447 0.22 4.00 -7.44
C ILE A 447 -0.64 4.68 -8.49
N MET A 448 -1.73 5.33 -8.07
CA MET A 448 -2.62 6.03 -8.97
C MET A 448 -2.54 7.54 -8.75
N LEU A 449 -2.23 8.26 -9.81
CA LEU A 449 -2.09 9.72 -9.83
C LEU A 449 -3.02 10.34 -10.87
N GLN A 450 -3.40 11.59 -10.67
CA GLN A 450 -4.18 12.33 -11.67
C GLN A 450 -3.29 13.02 -12.71
N SER A 451 -2.05 13.35 -12.35
CA SER A 451 -1.06 13.98 -13.24
C SER A 451 0.38 13.75 -12.70
N ILE A 452 1.35 13.91 -13.59
CA ILE A 452 2.78 13.88 -13.20
C ILE A 452 3.15 15.05 -12.27
N ALA A 453 2.45 16.18 -12.38
CA ALA A 453 2.64 17.31 -11.47
C ALA A 453 2.40 16.92 -10.00
N GLN A 454 1.46 16.01 -9.74
CA GLN A 454 1.24 15.48 -8.38
C GLN A 454 2.45 14.70 -7.86
N ALA A 455 3.07 13.85 -8.69
CA ALA A 455 4.28 13.14 -8.30
C ALA A 455 5.42 14.12 -7.92
N LYS A 456 5.64 15.14 -8.75
CA LYS A 456 6.65 16.18 -8.50
C LYS A 456 6.37 17.01 -7.25
N ALA A 457 5.10 17.25 -6.92
CA ALA A 457 4.71 17.97 -5.71
C ALA A 457 4.95 17.14 -4.43
N ILE A 458 4.66 15.83 -4.50
CA ILE A 458 4.88 14.92 -3.35
C ILE A 458 6.36 14.65 -3.11
N PHE A 459 7.14 14.48 -4.17
CA PHE A 459 8.55 14.10 -4.13
C PHE A 459 9.41 15.21 -4.76
N PRO A 460 9.68 16.31 -4.03
CA PRO A 460 10.51 17.39 -4.53
C PRO A 460 11.98 16.95 -4.69
N ASN A 461 12.79 17.80 -5.34
CA ASN A 461 14.21 17.59 -5.54
C ASN A 461 14.55 16.27 -6.27
N ASP A 462 13.83 16.00 -7.36
CA ASP A 462 14.00 14.84 -8.24
C ASP A 462 13.78 13.45 -7.60
N LYS A 463 13.30 13.41 -6.36
CA LYS A 463 12.91 12.14 -5.71
C LYS A 463 11.78 11.41 -6.45
N TRP A 464 10.96 12.12 -7.21
CA TRP A 464 9.93 11.53 -8.05
C TRP A 464 10.53 10.64 -9.17
N GLU A 465 11.74 10.94 -9.65
CA GLU A 465 12.45 10.08 -10.61
C GLU A 465 12.86 8.76 -9.97
N ILE A 466 13.34 8.80 -8.72
CA ILE A 466 13.67 7.58 -7.96
C ILE A 466 12.41 6.71 -7.78
N LEU A 467 11.24 7.33 -7.58
CA LEU A 467 9.98 6.60 -7.52
C LEU A 467 9.70 5.91 -8.86
N MET A 468 9.85 6.65 -10.00
CA MET A 468 9.59 6.12 -11.35
C MET A 468 10.50 4.96 -11.72
N ASP A 469 11.78 5.01 -11.34
CA ASP A 469 12.77 3.95 -11.61
C ASP A 469 12.41 2.61 -10.94
N ASN A 470 11.57 2.62 -9.90
CA ASN A 470 11.11 1.44 -9.20
C ASN A 470 9.76 0.89 -9.74
N LEU A 471 9.27 1.40 -10.87
CA LEU A 471 7.99 1.02 -11.49
C LEU A 471 8.24 0.38 -12.85
N ALA A 472 8.10 -0.93 -12.96
CA ALA A 472 8.32 -1.64 -14.23
C ALA A 472 7.17 -1.47 -15.24
N THR A 473 6.01 -0.97 -14.79
CA THR A 473 4.83 -0.74 -15.63
C THR A 473 4.28 0.65 -15.38
N ALA A 474 3.96 1.39 -16.45
CA ALA A 474 3.20 2.63 -16.35
C ALA A 474 2.03 2.63 -17.36
N VAL A 475 0.87 3.11 -16.91
CA VAL A 475 -0.33 3.21 -17.74
C VAL A 475 -0.83 4.65 -17.71
N TYR A 476 -0.90 5.27 -18.88
CA TYR A 476 -1.47 6.60 -19.07
C TYR A 476 -2.89 6.49 -19.61
N LEU A 477 -3.85 7.00 -18.85
CA LEU A 477 -5.28 6.94 -19.15
C LEU A 477 -5.88 8.29 -19.61
N GLY A 478 -5.02 9.25 -19.93
CA GLY A 478 -5.43 10.59 -20.30
C GLY A 478 -5.41 11.58 -19.14
N SER A 479 -5.22 12.84 -19.44
CA SER A 479 -5.15 13.93 -18.48
C SER A 479 -6.00 15.12 -18.90
N GLY A 480 -6.27 16.03 -17.96
CA GLY A 480 -7.05 17.24 -18.22
C GLY A 480 -6.39 18.16 -19.26
N PRO A 481 -7.16 19.01 -19.94
CA PRO A 481 -6.68 19.81 -21.08
C PRO A 481 -5.58 20.82 -20.72
N PHE A 482 -5.41 21.13 -19.44
CA PHE A 482 -4.43 22.09 -18.94
C PHE A 482 -3.20 21.43 -18.28
N ALA A 483 -3.12 20.09 -18.28
CA ALA A 483 -2.02 19.33 -17.69
C ALA A 483 -0.79 19.33 -18.61
N LYS A 484 -0.21 20.50 -18.89
CA LYS A 484 0.89 20.71 -19.84
C LYS A 484 2.10 19.83 -19.52
N SER A 485 2.57 19.84 -18.28
CA SER A 485 3.73 19.05 -17.84
C SER A 485 3.54 17.55 -18.01
N THR A 486 2.31 17.05 -17.84
CA THR A 486 1.98 15.64 -18.08
C THR A 486 2.02 15.31 -19.57
N HIS A 487 1.44 16.17 -20.43
CA HIS A 487 1.45 15.95 -21.88
C HIS A 487 2.88 15.96 -22.44
N GLU A 488 3.73 16.88 -21.97
CA GLU A 488 5.13 16.97 -22.36
C GLU A 488 5.89 15.71 -21.91
N PHE A 489 5.74 15.31 -20.65
CA PHE A 489 6.40 14.13 -20.08
C PHE A 489 6.03 12.85 -20.84
N ILE A 490 4.74 12.60 -21.10
CA ILE A 490 4.28 11.42 -21.85
C ILE A 490 4.83 11.45 -23.28
N SER A 491 4.83 12.62 -23.95
CA SER A 491 5.40 12.77 -25.28
C SER A 491 6.92 12.52 -25.32
N GLU A 492 7.63 12.87 -24.26
CA GLU A 492 9.06 12.60 -24.10
C GLU A 492 9.32 11.10 -23.85
N MET A 493 8.51 10.45 -23.03
CA MET A 493 8.62 9.01 -22.81
C MET A 493 8.36 8.18 -24.07
N LEU A 494 7.51 8.67 -24.95
CA LEU A 494 7.20 8.04 -26.24
C LEU A 494 8.33 8.16 -27.25
N GLN A 495 9.35 8.98 -27.00
CA GLN A 495 10.49 9.19 -27.89
C GLN A 495 10.08 9.58 -29.33
N SER A 496 11.00 9.41 -30.26
CA SER A 496 10.85 9.79 -31.65
C SER A 496 11.19 8.64 -32.60
N ALA A 497 10.53 8.64 -33.75
CA ALA A 497 10.83 7.79 -34.88
C ALA A 497 11.42 8.62 -36.02
N THR A 498 12.11 7.96 -36.94
CA THR A 498 12.58 8.57 -38.19
C THR A 498 11.48 8.51 -39.23
N ALA A 499 11.07 9.66 -39.75
CA ALA A 499 10.04 9.77 -40.80
C ALA A 499 10.62 10.31 -42.08
N ASP A 500 10.11 9.82 -43.20
CA ASP A 500 10.41 10.38 -44.52
C ASP A 500 9.72 11.71 -44.72
N LYS A 501 10.49 12.77 -44.92
CA LYS A 501 10.00 14.09 -45.24
C LYS A 501 10.19 14.37 -46.74
N ARG A 502 9.10 14.70 -47.39
CA ARG A 502 9.10 15.16 -48.77
C ARG A 502 8.91 16.68 -48.77
N ASP A 503 9.91 17.39 -49.31
CA ASP A 503 9.84 18.83 -49.55
C ASP A 503 9.59 19.11 -51.03
N ASP A 504 8.42 19.60 -51.37
CA ASP A 504 8.04 20.03 -52.75
C ASP A 504 8.33 21.53 -52.87
N ARG A 505 9.34 21.88 -53.64
CA ARG A 505 9.60 23.28 -54.00
C ARG A 505 9.06 23.58 -55.38
N LEU A 506 8.03 24.41 -55.44
CA LEU A 506 7.50 24.98 -56.69
C LEU A 506 8.07 26.40 -56.87
N SER A 507 8.92 26.59 -57.90
CA SER A 507 9.40 27.90 -58.27
C SER A 507 8.51 28.46 -59.36
N TYR A 508 7.81 29.58 -59.07
CA TYR A 508 7.02 30.31 -60.02
C TYR A 508 7.88 31.43 -60.67
N GLY A 509 8.29 31.22 -61.91
CA GLY A 509 9.07 32.19 -62.71
C GLY A 509 9.13 31.76 -64.16
N MET A 510 9.80 32.54 -65.03
CA MET A 510 9.91 32.24 -66.47
C MET A 510 10.53 30.87 -66.80
N ASN A 511 11.24 30.27 -65.83
CA ASN A 511 11.66 28.84 -65.82
C ASN A 511 10.98 28.13 -64.65
N GLN A 512 9.84 27.51 -64.89
CA GLN A 512 9.22 26.65 -63.88
C GLN A 512 10.09 25.41 -63.63
N SER A 513 10.65 25.30 -62.43
CA SER A 513 11.27 24.04 -61.96
C SER A 513 10.54 23.53 -60.74
N SER A 514 10.27 22.24 -60.74
CA SER A 514 9.75 21.53 -59.63
C SER A 514 10.88 20.63 -59.08
N ASP A 515 11.39 20.93 -57.88
CA ASP A 515 12.37 20.10 -57.21
C ASP A 515 11.71 19.30 -56.12
N LEU A 516 11.86 17.98 -56.19
CA LEU A 516 11.44 17.00 -55.18
C LEU A 516 12.69 16.64 -54.35
N SER A 517 12.69 17.03 -53.11
CA SER A 517 13.74 16.61 -52.15
C SER A 517 13.16 15.69 -51.09
N TYR A 518 13.80 14.55 -50.88
CA TYR A 518 13.48 13.64 -49.82
C TYR A 518 14.54 13.79 -48.75
N SER A 519 14.08 13.97 -47.49
CA SER A 519 14.95 14.03 -46.31
C SER A 519 14.36 13.20 -45.20
N LYS A 520 15.18 12.79 -44.23
CA LYS A 520 14.72 12.19 -43.01
C LYS A 520 14.49 13.29 -41.98
N ALA A 521 13.47 13.15 -41.18
CA ALA A 521 13.12 14.09 -40.12
C ALA A 521 12.73 13.33 -38.84
N GLU A 522 13.01 13.95 -37.72
CA GLU A 522 12.50 13.50 -36.43
C GLU A 522 10.99 13.68 -36.38
N MET A 523 10.27 12.61 -36.01
CA MET A 523 8.85 12.64 -35.77
C MET A 523 8.55 11.96 -34.43
N LYS A 524 8.05 12.73 -33.44
CA LYS A 524 7.60 12.16 -32.17
C LYS A 524 6.44 11.18 -32.44
N LEU A 525 6.45 10.01 -31.77
CA LEU A 525 5.33 9.04 -31.86
C LEU A 525 4.00 9.73 -31.54
N MET A 526 3.96 10.55 -30.48
CA MET A 526 2.87 11.49 -30.23
C MET A 526 3.41 12.82 -29.74
N THR A 527 3.01 13.90 -30.37
CA THR A 527 3.28 15.25 -29.88
C THR A 527 2.45 15.55 -28.63
N PRO A 528 2.86 16.50 -27.76
CA PRO A 528 2.07 16.88 -26.58
C PRO A 528 0.62 17.25 -26.91
N GLY A 529 0.39 17.83 -28.13
CA GLY A 529 -0.93 18.14 -28.62
C GLY A 529 -1.77 16.91 -28.98
N GLN A 530 -1.17 15.84 -29.45
CA GLN A 530 -1.84 14.56 -29.72
C GLN A 530 -2.13 13.82 -28.41
N VAL A 531 -1.17 13.78 -27.46
CA VAL A 531 -1.39 13.24 -26.12
C VAL A 531 -2.58 13.92 -25.42
N LYS A 532 -2.69 15.26 -25.53
CA LYS A 532 -3.83 16.01 -25.00
C LYS A 532 -5.16 15.60 -25.61
N ARG A 533 -5.18 15.19 -26.89
CA ARG A 533 -6.40 14.84 -27.65
C ARG A 533 -6.66 13.34 -27.72
N MET A 534 -5.93 12.54 -26.94
CA MET A 534 -6.16 11.10 -26.87
C MET A 534 -7.63 10.80 -26.50
N PRO A 535 -8.32 9.92 -27.23
CA PRO A 535 -9.70 9.53 -26.94
C PRO A 535 -9.86 9.02 -25.49
N PRO A 536 -10.99 9.31 -24.83
CA PRO A 536 -11.20 8.94 -23.42
C PRO A 536 -11.19 7.43 -23.17
N THR A 537 -11.40 6.63 -24.21
CA THR A 537 -11.46 5.15 -24.14
C THR A 537 -10.12 4.48 -24.38
N GLU A 538 -9.10 5.24 -24.79
CA GLU A 538 -7.78 4.73 -25.12
C GLU A 538 -6.75 5.01 -24.05
N CYS A 539 -5.67 4.21 -24.02
CA CYS A 539 -4.58 4.32 -23.08
C CYS A 539 -3.23 4.05 -23.75
N ILE A 540 -2.17 4.47 -23.05
CA ILE A 540 -0.80 4.16 -23.43
C ILE A 540 -0.19 3.36 -22.29
N VAL A 541 0.41 2.22 -22.64
CA VAL A 541 1.08 1.33 -21.68
C VAL A 541 2.57 1.33 -21.97
N PHE A 542 3.35 1.49 -20.91
CA PHE A 542 4.81 1.42 -20.92
C PHE A 542 5.25 0.25 -20.06
N PHE A 543 6.13 -0.57 -20.61
CA PHE A 543 6.84 -1.62 -19.88
C PHE A 543 8.34 -1.35 -19.93
N GLU A 544 9.05 -1.75 -18.89
CA GLU A 544 10.50 -1.68 -18.88
C GLU A 544 11.10 -2.41 -20.11
N SER A 545 12.10 -1.79 -20.75
CA SER A 545 12.86 -2.38 -21.88
C SER A 545 12.00 -2.81 -23.07
N ARG A 546 10.85 -2.18 -23.30
CA ARG A 546 9.95 -2.48 -24.42
C ARG A 546 9.41 -1.21 -25.06
N PRO A 547 9.07 -1.26 -26.36
CA PRO A 547 8.35 -0.18 -27.02
C PRO A 547 6.99 0.09 -26.35
N PRO A 548 6.48 1.33 -26.42
CA PRO A 548 5.18 1.69 -25.88
C PRO A 548 4.04 1.01 -26.63
N ILE A 549 2.91 0.85 -25.96
CA ILE A 549 1.71 0.23 -26.51
C ILE A 549 0.59 1.24 -26.48
N TYR A 550 -0.11 1.40 -27.59
CA TYR A 550 -1.35 2.15 -27.70
C TYR A 550 -2.52 1.19 -27.79
N ASP A 551 -3.44 1.24 -26.85
CA ASP A 551 -4.53 0.25 -26.75
C ASP A 551 -5.79 0.85 -26.13
N THR A 552 -6.87 0.09 -26.14
CA THR A 552 -8.15 0.41 -25.51
C THR A 552 -8.13 0.13 -24.02
N LYS A 553 -8.76 0.97 -23.22
CA LYS A 553 -8.91 0.73 -21.77
C LYS A 553 -9.82 -0.46 -21.51
N ALA A 554 -9.53 -1.24 -20.49
CA ALA A 554 -10.37 -2.35 -20.05
C ALA A 554 -11.64 -1.88 -19.29
N ILE A 555 -12.45 -1.04 -19.94
CA ILE A 555 -13.70 -0.51 -19.37
C ILE A 555 -14.77 -1.60 -19.43
N PRO A 556 -15.43 -1.94 -18.31
CA PRO A 556 -16.36 -3.08 -18.26
C PRO A 556 -17.81 -2.74 -18.66
N PHE A 557 -18.06 -1.64 -19.32
CA PHE A 557 -19.38 -1.21 -19.76
C PHE A 557 -19.29 -0.36 -21.03
N ASP A 558 -20.33 -0.38 -21.82
CA ASP A 558 -20.41 0.39 -23.06
C ASP A 558 -20.46 1.90 -22.79
N LYS A 559 -19.87 2.68 -23.69
CA LYS A 559 -19.83 4.14 -23.68
C LYS A 559 -20.28 4.67 -25.02
N PRO A 560 -21.59 4.68 -25.27
CA PRO A 560 -22.13 5.08 -26.57
C PRO A 560 -21.76 6.51 -26.98
N GLU A 561 -21.59 7.41 -26.01
CA GLU A 561 -21.16 8.79 -26.20
C GLU A 561 -19.76 8.93 -26.83
N TYR A 562 -18.94 7.89 -26.71
CA TYR A 562 -17.62 7.82 -27.36
C TYR A 562 -17.55 6.75 -28.47
N GLY A 563 -18.69 6.16 -28.86
CA GLY A 563 -18.72 5.06 -29.81
C GLY A 563 -18.02 3.76 -29.32
N PHE A 564 -17.85 3.61 -28.01
CA PHE A 564 -17.13 2.50 -27.41
C PHE A 564 -18.08 1.37 -27.00
N VAL A 565 -17.70 0.14 -27.38
CA VAL A 565 -18.35 -1.11 -26.97
C VAL A 565 -17.32 -1.94 -26.22
N ALA A 566 -17.58 -2.21 -24.95
CA ALA A 566 -16.69 -3.01 -24.12
C ALA A 566 -16.65 -4.48 -24.55
N ALA A 567 -15.51 -5.13 -24.34
CA ALA A 567 -15.38 -6.57 -24.58
C ALA A 567 -16.35 -7.36 -23.67
N ASP A 568 -16.98 -8.40 -24.23
CA ASP A 568 -18.01 -9.17 -23.52
C ASP A 568 -17.48 -9.80 -22.24
N TRP A 569 -16.25 -10.33 -22.24
CA TRP A 569 -15.62 -10.94 -21.08
C TRP A 569 -15.45 -9.96 -19.90
N LEU A 570 -15.19 -8.68 -20.18
CA LEU A 570 -15.11 -7.63 -19.15
C LEU A 570 -16.51 -7.32 -18.58
N LYS A 571 -17.49 -7.15 -19.49
CA LYS A 571 -18.88 -6.89 -19.11
C LYS A 571 -19.46 -8.01 -18.25
N ASP A 572 -19.30 -9.24 -18.69
CA ASP A 572 -19.88 -10.42 -18.02
C ASP A 572 -19.29 -10.60 -16.63
N ARG A 573 -17.95 -10.48 -16.48
CA ARG A 573 -17.28 -10.58 -15.20
C ARG A 573 -17.73 -9.48 -14.24
N TYR A 574 -17.74 -8.24 -14.68
CA TYR A 574 -18.11 -7.11 -13.84
C TYR A 574 -19.59 -7.14 -13.48
N LYS A 575 -20.46 -7.45 -14.42
CA LYS A 575 -21.89 -7.62 -14.19
C LYS A 575 -22.19 -8.78 -13.25
N ALA A 576 -21.49 -9.90 -13.37
CA ALA A 576 -21.60 -11.03 -12.45
C ALA A 576 -21.22 -10.64 -11.01
N ALA A 577 -20.16 -9.84 -10.83
CA ALA A 577 -19.76 -9.34 -9.52
C ALA A 577 -20.84 -8.41 -8.92
N LEU A 578 -21.34 -7.45 -9.71
CA LEU A 578 -22.38 -6.51 -9.26
C LEU A 578 -23.73 -7.18 -8.98
N SER A 579 -24.06 -8.28 -9.67
CA SER A 579 -25.33 -9.00 -9.48
C SER A 579 -25.43 -9.69 -8.10
N LEU A 580 -24.33 -9.81 -7.35
CA LEU A 580 -24.33 -10.36 -6.01
C LEU A 580 -24.89 -9.39 -4.96
N GLY A 581 -25.13 -8.14 -5.35
CA GLY A 581 -25.65 -7.09 -4.47
C GLY A 581 -24.56 -6.39 -3.64
N ASP A 582 -25.00 -5.42 -2.87
CA ASP A 582 -24.13 -4.62 -2.02
C ASP A 582 -23.60 -5.43 -0.83
N TYR A 583 -22.33 -5.23 -0.52
CA TYR A 583 -21.67 -5.84 0.64
C TYR A 583 -21.74 -4.88 1.84
N GLU A 584 -22.12 -5.42 2.97
CA GLU A 584 -21.99 -4.79 4.27
C GLU A 584 -21.00 -5.59 5.13
N HIS A 585 -20.06 -4.87 5.74
CA HIS A 585 -19.08 -5.52 6.60
C HIS A 585 -19.76 -6.00 7.90
N PRO A 586 -19.52 -7.25 8.35
CA PRO A 586 -20.31 -7.87 9.43
C PRO A 586 -19.95 -7.39 10.84
N VAL A 587 -19.10 -6.40 10.98
CA VAL A 587 -18.83 -5.76 12.28
C VAL A 587 -19.98 -4.85 12.65
N GLU A 588 -20.49 -5.03 13.86
CA GLU A 588 -21.57 -4.23 14.39
C GLU A 588 -21.14 -3.48 15.64
N THR A 589 -21.50 -2.21 15.66
CA THR A 589 -21.28 -1.35 16.81
C THR A 589 -22.58 -0.71 17.21
N ILE A 590 -22.69 -0.46 18.50
CA ILE A 590 -23.80 0.30 19.08
C ILE A 590 -23.22 1.58 19.65
N TYR A 591 -23.86 2.69 19.30
CA TYR A 591 -23.53 3.97 19.89
C TYR A 591 -24.29 4.16 21.19
N ASP A 592 -23.56 4.38 22.27
CA ASP A 592 -24.10 4.72 23.58
C ASP A 592 -24.13 6.26 23.69
N PRO A 593 -25.30 6.90 23.58
CA PRO A 593 -25.42 8.34 23.62
C PRO A 593 -25.22 8.94 25.02
N GLU A 594 -25.33 8.14 26.09
CA GLU A 594 -25.13 8.62 27.45
C GLU A 594 -23.66 8.77 27.80
N ASN A 595 -22.82 7.83 27.33
CA ASN A 595 -21.38 7.86 27.59
C ASN A 595 -20.57 8.33 26.37
N PHE A 596 -21.21 8.72 25.28
CA PHE A 596 -20.55 9.16 24.03
C PHE A 596 -19.51 8.15 23.52
N LYS A 597 -19.78 6.86 23.62
CA LYS A 597 -18.87 5.78 23.20
C LYS A 597 -19.56 4.83 22.22
N TYR A 598 -18.73 4.22 21.35
CA TYR A 598 -19.16 3.12 20.52
C TYR A 598 -18.71 1.81 21.16
N ILE A 599 -19.59 0.85 21.22
CA ILE A 599 -19.32 -0.49 21.73
C ILE A 599 -19.41 -1.47 20.57
N THR A 600 -18.35 -2.21 20.32
CA THR A 600 -18.25 -3.13 19.19
C THR A 600 -18.38 -4.57 19.67
N LEU A 601 -19.27 -5.34 19.04
CA LEU A 601 -19.25 -6.79 19.17
C LEU A 601 -18.00 -7.32 18.44
N SER A 602 -17.21 -8.16 19.11
CA SER A 602 -16.04 -8.77 18.49
C SER A 602 -16.47 -9.60 17.28
N ARG A 603 -15.85 -9.34 16.12
CA ARG A 603 -16.19 -9.99 14.87
C ARG A 603 -16.06 -11.51 14.92
N GLU A 604 -14.97 -12.01 15.49
CA GLU A 604 -14.72 -13.45 15.55
C GLU A 604 -15.83 -14.16 16.29
N LYS A 605 -16.32 -13.55 17.36
CA LYS A 605 -17.35 -14.12 18.22
C LYS A 605 -18.76 -13.89 17.71
N SER A 606 -19.02 -12.77 17.05
CA SER A 606 -20.31 -12.56 16.38
C SER A 606 -20.51 -13.51 15.19
N LEU A 607 -19.42 -13.96 14.54
CA LEU A 607 -19.51 -14.92 13.43
C LEU A 607 -19.48 -16.39 13.88
N GLU A 608 -18.72 -16.72 14.92
CA GLU A 608 -18.64 -18.09 15.45
C GLU A 608 -19.83 -18.45 16.36
N SER A 609 -20.32 -17.48 17.14
CA SER A 609 -21.45 -17.71 18.08
C SER A 609 -22.81 -17.52 17.46
N VAL A 610 -22.94 -16.85 16.32
CA VAL A 610 -24.19 -16.55 15.65
C VAL A 610 -24.26 -17.32 14.34
N SER A 611 -24.54 -18.61 14.46
CA SER A 611 -24.91 -19.43 13.29
C SER A 611 -26.27 -19.01 12.69
N ASP A 612 -26.99 -18.10 13.36
CA ASP A 612 -28.32 -17.63 12.97
C ASP A 612 -28.40 -16.09 13.10
N GLN A 613 -28.77 -15.42 11.99
CA GLN A 613 -29.00 -13.96 11.97
C GLN A 613 -30.07 -13.50 12.97
N ASN A 614 -30.96 -14.40 13.40
CA ASN A 614 -31.97 -14.12 14.40
C ASN A 614 -31.36 -13.95 15.81
N GLU A 615 -30.30 -14.70 16.14
CA GLU A 615 -29.59 -14.55 17.41
C GLU A 615 -28.87 -13.22 17.49
N LEU A 616 -28.19 -12.80 16.38
CA LEU A 616 -27.54 -11.51 16.31
C LEU A 616 -28.50 -10.34 16.49
N LYS A 617 -29.67 -10.45 15.87
CA LYS A 617 -30.75 -9.45 16.00
C LYS A 617 -31.29 -9.37 17.43
N ARG A 618 -31.37 -10.49 18.10
CA ARG A 618 -31.80 -10.58 19.49
C ARG A 618 -30.79 -10.04 20.48
N LEU A 619 -29.50 -10.32 20.27
CA LEU A 619 -28.40 -9.71 21.05
C LEU A 619 -28.41 -8.18 20.91
N LYS A 620 -28.65 -7.66 19.70
CA LYS A 620 -28.80 -6.22 19.46
C LYS A 620 -30.00 -5.60 20.20
N GLU A 621 -31.10 -6.29 20.22
CA GLU A 621 -32.30 -5.82 20.93
C GLU A 621 -32.08 -5.82 22.45
N LEU A 622 -31.41 -6.83 22.98
CA LEU A 622 -31.03 -6.92 24.38
C LEU A 622 -30.06 -5.80 24.79
N ALA A 623 -29.06 -5.56 23.96
CA ALA A 623 -28.08 -4.52 24.17
C ALA A 623 -28.66 -3.10 24.13
N LYS A 624 -29.75 -2.86 23.41
CA LYS A 624 -30.49 -1.60 23.44
C LYS A 624 -31.17 -1.35 24.80
N ASN A 625 -31.56 -2.44 25.48
CA ASN A 625 -32.26 -2.36 26.76
C ASN A 625 -31.29 -2.38 27.96
N ASP A 626 -30.08 -2.90 27.76
CA ASP A 626 -29.05 -2.99 28.79
C ASP A 626 -27.66 -2.86 28.21
N PRO A 627 -27.12 -1.62 28.12
CA PRO A 627 -25.79 -1.35 27.58
C PRO A 627 -24.65 -2.05 28.35
N SER A 628 -24.86 -2.44 29.61
CA SER A 628 -23.84 -3.11 30.42
C SER A 628 -23.46 -4.50 29.89
N ILE A 629 -24.29 -5.10 29.05
CA ILE A 629 -23.94 -6.32 28.30
C ILE A 629 -22.66 -6.16 27.47
N TYR A 630 -22.32 -4.93 27.11
CA TYR A 630 -21.11 -4.59 26.33
C TYR A 630 -19.93 -4.19 27.21
N GLU A 631 -20.12 -3.98 28.49
CA GLU A 631 -19.04 -3.64 29.43
C GLU A 631 -18.19 -4.84 29.83
N LEU A 632 -18.65 -6.06 29.53
CA LEU A 632 -17.84 -7.26 29.69
C LEU A 632 -16.57 -7.16 28.83
N THR A 633 -15.45 -7.44 29.42
CA THR A 633 -14.18 -7.57 28.69
C THR A 633 -14.29 -8.66 27.62
N VAL A 634 -13.41 -8.62 26.64
CA VAL A 634 -13.35 -9.66 25.59
C VAL A 634 -13.21 -11.04 26.23
N ASP A 635 -12.37 -11.13 27.28
CA ASP A 635 -12.07 -12.38 27.98
C ASP A 635 -13.30 -12.93 28.75
N GLU A 636 -14.07 -12.07 29.39
CA GLU A 636 -15.32 -12.46 30.07
C GLU A 636 -16.39 -12.94 29.09
N ARG A 637 -16.50 -12.32 27.92
CA ARG A 637 -17.36 -12.81 26.84
C ARG A 637 -16.87 -14.14 26.29
N ASP A 638 -15.54 -14.32 26.16
CA ASP A 638 -14.93 -15.56 25.70
C ASP A 638 -15.20 -16.71 26.63
N LEU A 639 -15.10 -16.48 27.91
CA LEU A 639 -15.46 -17.44 28.94
C LEU A 639 -16.92 -17.85 28.88
N LEU A 640 -17.82 -16.88 28.69
CA LEU A 640 -19.25 -17.14 28.49
C LEU A 640 -19.49 -17.97 27.24
N TYR A 641 -18.82 -17.69 26.11
CA TYR A 641 -19.00 -18.44 24.87
C TYR A 641 -18.33 -19.82 24.91
N LEU A 642 -17.15 -19.96 25.49
CA LEU A 642 -16.48 -21.26 25.68
C LEU A 642 -17.31 -22.20 26.60
N SER A 643 -17.97 -21.65 27.63
CA SER A 643 -18.86 -22.43 28.50
C SER A 643 -20.12 -22.90 27.81
N PHE A 644 -20.52 -22.32 26.68
CA PHE A 644 -21.72 -22.66 25.92
C PHE A 644 -21.43 -23.31 24.55
N GLY A 645 -20.17 -23.49 24.17
CA GLY A 645 -19.75 -23.79 22.80
C GLY A 645 -20.17 -25.14 22.22
N ASP A 646 -20.49 -26.14 23.03
CA ASP A 646 -20.87 -27.50 22.55
C ASP A 646 -22.35 -27.84 22.65
N GLU A 647 -23.13 -27.06 23.36
CA GLU A 647 -24.58 -27.21 23.39
C GLU A 647 -25.29 -25.92 22.97
N LYS A 648 -26.12 -25.97 21.96
CA LYS A 648 -27.08 -24.91 21.63
C LYS A 648 -28.00 -24.63 22.82
N LYS A 649 -27.44 -23.95 23.84
CA LYS A 649 -28.27 -23.42 24.92
C LYS A 649 -29.01 -22.21 24.40
N THR A 650 -30.26 -22.14 24.76
CA THR A 650 -31.19 -21.11 24.31
C THR A 650 -30.69 -19.74 24.75
N MET A 651 -30.85 -18.74 23.90
CA MET A 651 -30.59 -17.33 24.21
C MET A 651 -31.23 -16.88 25.51
N ASP A 652 -32.34 -17.52 25.92
CA ASP A 652 -33.01 -17.29 27.20
C ASP A 652 -32.13 -17.61 28.43
N GLU A 653 -31.21 -18.58 28.32
CA GLU A 653 -30.23 -18.88 29.37
C GLU A 653 -29.10 -17.91 29.39
N ILE A 654 -28.62 -17.49 28.21
CA ILE A 654 -27.61 -16.44 28.09
C ILE A 654 -28.16 -15.10 28.58
N GLU A 655 -29.41 -14.76 28.20
CA GLU A 655 -30.12 -13.57 28.68
C GLU A 655 -30.31 -13.60 30.22
N LYS A 656 -30.65 -14.73 30.75
CA LYS A 656 -30.83 -14.91 32.20
C LYS A 656 -29.49 -14.78 32.95
N ILE A 657 -28.42 -15.27 32.36
CA ILE A 657 -27.06 -15.12 32.88
C ILE A 657 -26.65 -13.64 32.79
N TYR A 658 -26.85 -12.98 31.66
CA TYR A 658 -26.54 -11.56 31.51
C TYR A 658 -27.34 -10.67 32.46
N ARG A 659 -28.64 -10.85 32.59
CA ARG A 659 -29.45 -10.07 33.53
C ARG A 659 -29.07 -10.27 35.00
N GLN A 660 -28.53 -11.45 35.32
CA GLN A 660 -28.05 -11.75 36.66
C GLN A 660 -26.59 -11.28 36.85
N THR A 661 -25.83 -11.09 35.74
CA THR A 661 -24.45 -10.60 35.70
C THR A 661 -24.37 -9.11 36.01
N VAL A 662 -25.41 -8.37 35.71
CA VAL A 662 -25.52 -6.93 35.94
C VAL A 662 -25.73 -6.57 37.42
N GLN A 663 -26.08 -7.53 38.26
CA GLN A 663 -26.42 -7.25 39.68
C GLN A 663 -25.26 -7.31 40.66
N SER A 664 -24.18 -8.01 40.36
CA SER A 664 -22.90 -7.95 41.12
C SER A 664 -21.74 -8.58 40.38
N ALA A 665 -20.55 -7.95 40.43
CA ALA A 665 -19.32 -8.45 39.79
C ALA A 665 -18.91 -9.83 40.35
N ASP A 666 -19.16 -10.07 41.62
CA ASP A 666 -18.74 -11.29 42.32
C ASP A 666 -19.67 -12.49 42.12
N GLU A 667 -21.00 -12.25 42.02
CA GLU A 667 -21.93 -13.30 41.59
C GLU A 667 -21.61 -13.83 40.21
N ASN A 668 -20.93 -13.03 39.39
CA ASN A 668 -20.51 -13.39 38.05
C ASN A 668 -19.30 -14.29 38.02
N LEU A 669 -18.28 -13.97 38.78
CA LEU A 669 -17.05 -14.75 38.89
C LEU A 669 -17.39 -16.15 39.44
N GLU A 670 -18.22 -16.26 40.47
CA GLU A 670 -18.69 -17.53 41.03
C GLU A 670 -19.57 -18.32 40.05
N ARG A 671 -20.32 -17.61 39.20
CA ARG A 671 -21.10 -18.23 38.15
C ARG A 671 -20.27 -18.73 37.00
N ILE A 672 -19.28 -17.94 36.58
CA ILE A 672 -18.31 -18.32 35.55
C ILE A 672 -17.52 -19.53 36.04
N LYS A 673 -17.07 -19.54 37.30
CA LYS A 673 -16.44 -20.71 37.93
C LYS A 673 -17.41 -21.92 37.94
N GLY A 674 -18.68 -21.74 38.30
CA GLY A 674 -19.69 -22.78 38.30
C GLY A 674 -19.95 -23.34 36.91
N LEU A 675 -20.02 -22.50 35.88
CA LEU A 675 -20.20 -22.91 34.49
C LEU A 675 -18.96 -23.60 33.92
N ALA A 676 -17.78 -23.12 34.24
CA ALA A 676 -16.51 -23.75 33.85
C ALA A 676 -16.40 -25.18 34.45
N LEU A 677 -16.79 -25.37 35.70
CA LEU A 677 -16.85 -26.67 36.34
C LEU A 677 -17.88 -27.61 35.69
N LEU A 678 -19.07 -27.11 35.34
CA LEU A 678 -20.13 -27.85 34.69
C LEU A 678 -19.73 -28.38 33.31
N HIS A 679 -18.86 -27.66 32.60
CA HIS A 679 -18.43 -27.97 31.24
C HIS A 679 -16.99 -28.52 31.17
N ASN A 680 -16.40 -28.95 32.30
CA ASN A 680 -15.03 -29.47 32.40
C ASN A 680 -13.94 -28.53 31.86
N VAL A 681 -14.12 -27.23 31.97
CA VAL A 681 -13.10 -26.23 31.63
C VAL A 681 -12.19 -26.06 32.84
N ASP A 682 -10.86 -26.08 32.64
CA ASP A 682 -9.89 -25.93 33.72
C ASP A 682 -9.88 -24.48 34.25
N ILE A 683 -10.40 -24.31 35.46
CA ILE A 683 -10.48 -23.01 36.15
C ILE A 683 -9.11 -22.39 36.37
N ALA A 684 -8.08 -23.20 36.59
CA ALA A 684 -6.69 -22.71 36.78
C ALA A 684 -6.11 -22.13 35.48
N ALA A 685 -6.51 -22.66 34.31
CA ALA A 685 -6.13 -22.13 32.99
C ALA A 685 -6.78 -20.77 32.68
N LEU A 686 -7.82 -20.42 33.41
CA LEU A 686 -8.55 -19.16 33.27
C LEU A 686 -8.06 -18.05 34.20
N GLY A 687 -7.00 -18.32 35.03
CA GLY A 687 -6.49 -17.38 36.01
C GLY A 687 -7.40 -17.13 37.21
N LEU A 688 -8.47 -17.92 37.36
CA LEU A 688 -9.48 -17.82 38.42
C LEU A 688 -9.17 -18.78 39.57
N GLY A 689 -7.94 -18.75 40.13
CA GLY A 689 -7.53 -19.58 41.29
C GLY A 689 -8.34 -19.27 42.55
N GLU A 690 -8.40 -20.24 43.50
CA GLU A 690 -9.06 -20.05 44.81
C GLU A 690 -8.51 -18.80 45.50
N GLU A 691 -9.35 -17.76 45.63
CA GLU A 691 -9.08 -16.66 46.54
C GLU A 691 -9.22 -17.15 47.98
N LYS A 692 -8.23 -16.88 48.80
CA LYS A 692 -8.32 -17.07 50.25
C LYS A 692 -9.32 -16.07 50.81
N GLN A 693 -10.54 -16.48 51.08
CA GLN A 693 -11.45 -15.68 51.88
C GLN A 693 -10.85 -15.48 53.29
N THR A 694 -10.59 -14.23 53.64
CA THR A 694 -10.15 -13.85 54.98
C THR A 694 -11.36 -13.82 55.89
N ASP A 695 -11.35 -14.58 56.96
CA ASP A 695 -12.44 -14.57 57.96
C ASP A 695 -12.39 -13.26 58.77
N LYS A 696 -13.29 -12.36 58.48
CA LYS A 696 -13.38 -11.02 59.08
C LYS A 696 -14.28 -10.94 60.31
N THR A 697 -14.79 -12.05 60.79
CA THR A 697 -15.76 -12.07 61.89
C THR A 697 -15.20 -11.60 63.26
N GLU A 698 -13.89 -11.63 63.43
CA GLU A 698 -13.20 -11.17 64.63
C GLU A 698 -12.58 -9.79 64.53
N TRP A 699 -12.69 -9.11 63.35
CA TRP A 699 -12.08 -7.80 63.14
C TRP A 699 -12.81 -6.72 63.94
N LYS A 700 -12.04 -5.81 64.58
CA LYS A 700 -12.54 -4.66 65.35
C LYS A 700 -11.60 -3.46 65.17
N ALA A 701 -12.15 -2.33 64.79
CA ALA A 701 -11.42 -1.06 64.72
C ALA A 701 -12.30 0.08 65.25
N ASP A 702 -11.68 0.99 66.00
CA ASP A 702 -12.36 2.14 66.57
C ASP A 702 -12.34 3.37 65.64
N SER A 703 -11.42 3.37 64.68
CA SER A 703 -11.33 4.40 63.61
C SER A 703 -10.91 3.75 62.29
N PHE A 704 -11.16 4.43 61.16
CA PHE A 704 -10.73 3.94 59.85
C PHE A 704 -9.19 3.84 59.73
N THR A 705 -8.49 4.79 60.39
CA THR A 705 -7.04 4.78 60.45
C THR A 705 -6.53 3.55 61.19
N ASP A 706 -7.19 3.13 62.31
CA ASP A 706 -6.85 1.91 63.00
C ASP A 706 -7.17 0.64 62.17
N PHE A 707 -8.30 0.71 61.43
CA PHE A 707 -8.68 -0.39 60.52
C PHE A 707 -7.61 -0.61 59.44
N VAL A 708 -7.18 0.47 58.79
CA VAL A 708 -6.11 0.38 57.77
C VAL A 708 -4.80 -0.13 58.37
N ALA A 709 -4.43 0.39 59.56
CA ALA A 709 -3.16 -0.04 60.22
C ALA A 709 -3.16 -1.50 60.64
N LEU A 710 -4.33 -2.06 60.98
CA LEU A 710 -4.44 -3.44 61.47
C LEU A 710 -4.70 -4.47 60.37
N TYR A 711 -5.50 -4.12 59.35
CA TYR A 711 -6.06 -5.10 58.45
C TYR A 711 -5.83 -4.82 56.96
N TRP A 712 -5.19 -3.71 56.60
CA TRP A 712 -4.97 -3.37 55.18
C TRP A 712 -4.21 -4.45 54.41
N ASP A 713 -3.18 -4.99 54.99
CA ASP A 713 -2.33 -6.02 54.38
C ASP A 713 -3.01 -7.40 54.33
N GLU A 714 -4.10 -7.59 55.07
CA GLU A 714 -4.91 -8.82 55.07
C GLU A 714 -6.04 -8.78 54.06
N LEU A 715 -6.37 -7.59 53.54
CA LEU A 715 -7.37 -7.40 52.48
C LEU A 715 -6.81 -7.83 51.13
N GLN A 716 -7.66 -8.44 50.32
CA GLN A 716 -7.34 -8.73 48.94
C GLN A 716 -7.27 -7.44 48.14
N GLN A 717 -6.57 -7.44 46.98
CA GLN A 717 -6.41 -6.27 46.13
C GLN A 717 -7.76 -5.67 45.71
N ALA A 718 -8.73 -6.52 45.35
CA ALA A 718 -10.08 -6.07 44.97
C ALA A 718 -10.81 -5.40 46.16
N GLU A 719 -10.63 -5.87 47.39
CA GLU A 719 -11.19 -5.27 48.61
C GLU A 719 -10.56 -3.91 48.92
N GLN A 720 -9.24 -3.81 48.74
CA GLN A 720 -8.52 -2.53 48.86
C GLN A 720 -9.01 -1.51 47.83
N GLU A 721 -9.21 -1.92 46.61
CA GLU A 721 -9.72 -1.04 45.53
C GLU A 721 -11.14 -0.53 45.84
N ILE A 722 -12.04 -1.39 46.32
CA ILE A 722 -13.39 -0.96 46.72
C ILE A 722 -13.35 -0.01 47.92
N LEU A 723 -12.45 -0.22 48.85
CA LEU A 723 -12.28 0.69 49.98
C LEU A 723 -11.71 2.05 49.54
N LEU A 724 -10.75 2.07 48.61
CA LEU A 724 -10.24 3.32 48.03
C LEU A 724 -11.35 4.08 47.30
N MET A 725 -12.18 3.37 46.52
CA MET A 725 -13.37 3.99 45.88
C MET A 725 -14.34 4.54 46.92
N ALA A 726 -14.53 3.83 48.04
CA ALA A 726 -15.40 4.32 49.11
C ALA A 726 -14.86 5.57 49.81
N MET A 727 -13.55 5.71 49.93
CA MET A 727 -12.89 6.93 50.41
C MET A 727 -13.08 8.07 49.43
N ASP A 728 -12.88 7.85 48.14
CA ASP A 728 -13.06 8.85 47.09
C ASP A 728 -14.54 9.32 46.99
N ASP A 729 -15.48 8.43 47.27
CA ASP A 729 -16.92 8.75 47.33
C ASP A 729 -17.29 9.59 48.58
N GLY A 730 -16.31 9.85 49.50
CA GLY A 730 -16.50 10.67 50.69
C GLY A 730 -17.31 9.98 51.78
N LEU A 731 -17.28 8.68 51.92
CA LEU A 731 -17.89 7.94 53.03
C LEU A 731 -17.24 8.32 54.37
N LEU A 732 -18.02 8.33 55.43
CA LEU A 732 -17.51 8.61 56.81
C LEU A 732 -16.74 7.41 57.38
N ASP A 733 -15.89 7.65 58.35
CA ASP A 733 -15.01 6.66 58.96
C ASP A 733 -15.75 5.37 59.42
N ASP A 734 -16.90 5.52 60.03
CA ASP A 734 -17.73 4.39 60.46
C ASP A 734 -18.35 3.62 59.29
N GLN A 735 -18.62 4.32 58.19
CA GLN A 735 -19.10 3.72 56.95
C GLN A 735 -17.99 2.97 56.22
N LEU A 736 -16.76 3.55 56.15
CA LEU A 736 -15.59 2.93 55.56
C LEU A 736 -15.20 1.64 56.31
N ILE A 737 -15.19 1.67 57.65
CA ILE A 737 -14.94 0.47 58.44
C ILE A 737 -15.96 -0.63 58.14
N ARG A 738 -17.22 -0.25 57.99
CA ARG A 738 -18.29 -1.19 57.71
C ARG A 738 -18.21 -1.83 56.33
N VAL A 739 -17.77 -1.04 55.32
CA VAL A 739 -17.43 -1.56 54.00
C VAL A 739 -16.26 -2.53 54.10
N GLY A 740 -15.15 -2.15 54.76
CA GLY A 740 -13.95 -2.98 54.91
C GLY A 740 -14.13 -4.29 55.70
N MET A 741 -15.05 -4.31 56.70
CA MET A 741 -15.39 -5.49 57.47
C MET A 741 -16.36 -6.42 56.76
N SER A 742 -16.94 -6.02 55.63
CA SER A 742 -17.87 -6.86 54.86
C SER A 742 -17.08 -7.79 53.94
N ASP A 743 -17.73 -8.89 53.53
CA ASP A 743 -17.16 -9.77 52.53
C ASP A 743 -17.10 -9.04 51.17
N LEU A 744 -16.14 -9.41 50.35
CA LEU A 744 -15.87 -8.80 49.05
C LEU A 744 -17.19 -8.69 48.22
N THR A 745 -18.04 -9.71 48.25
CA THR A 745 -19.33 -9.75 47.55
C THR A 745 -20.33 -8.70 48.00
N GLU A 746 -20.21 -8.19 49.24
CA GLU A 746 -21.14 -7.21 49.81
C GLU A 746 -20.53 -5.78 49.86
N MET A 747 -19.24 -5.65 49.74
CA MET A 747 -18.53 -4.37 49.95
C MET A 747 -19.04 -3.27 49.02
N ASP A 748 -19.14 -3.51 47.73
CA ASP A 748 -19.63 -2.49 46.78
C ASP A 748 -21.12 -2.17 46.95
N ASN A 749 -21.93 -3.15 47.29
CA ASN A 749 -23.35 -2.93 47.58
C ASN A 749 -23.54 -2.05 48.81
N ILE A 750 -22.75 -2.30 49.86
CA ILE A 750 -22.78 -1.51 51.08
C ILE A 750 -22.25 -0.08 50.84
N ARG A 751 -21.22 0.04 50.04
CA ARG A 751 -20.69 1.35 49.57
C ARG A 751 -21.79 2.16 48.89
N ARG A 752 -22.43 1.60 47.87
CA ARG A 752 -23.49 2.25 47.10
C ARG A 752 -24.70 2.60 47.97
N ALA A 753 -25.04 1.75 48.90
CA ALA A 753 -26.14 2.01 49.84
C ALA A 753 -25.85 3.25 50.74
N PHE A 754 -24.58 3.42 51.20
CA PHE A 754 -24.16 4.57 51.94
C PHE A 754 -24.12 5.86 51.10
N ILE A 755 -23.67 5.80 49.85
CA ILE A 755 -23.70 6.93 48.91
C ILE A 755 -25.12 7.44 48.71
N LEU A 756 -26.09 6.53 48.51
CA LEU A 756 -27.49 6.85 48.36
C LEU A 756 -28.06 7.51 49.64
N LYS A 757 -27.73 6.96 50.80
CA LYS A 757 -28.16 7.47 52.07
C LYS A 757 -27.55 8.83 52.43
N ASN A 758 -26.33 9.12 52.00
CA ASN A 758 -25.66 10.42 52.24
C ASN A 758 -26.10 11.49 51.26
N LYS A 759 -26.81 11.14 50.18
CA LYS A 759 -27.41 12.05 49.19
C LYS A 759 -28.88 12.46 49.56
N GLU A 760 -29.56 11.69 50.43
CA GLU A 760 -30.84 12.07 51.07
C GLU A 760 -30.61 12.97 52.26
#